data_873064630ce5375f5a7f85dab754dd84
#
_entry.id   873064630ce5375f5a7f85dab754dd84
#
_cell.length_a   1.000
_cell.length_b   1.000
_cell.length_c   1.000
_cell.angle_alpha   90.00
_cell.angle_beta   90.00
_cell.angle_gamma   90.00
#
_symmetry.space_group_name_H-M   'P 1'
#
loop_
_entity.id
_entity.type
_entity.pdbx_description
1 polymer ?
#
loop_
_entity_poly.entity_id
_entity_poly.type
_entity_poly.pdbx_seq_one_letter_code
_entity_poly.pdbx_strand_id
1 'polypeptide(L)'
;MPESRRLVLLAGVFLLTLVNLTQSGPIALRTPEDWDNVPSFGDRLLKKRSPTVSERPGCKEGATIPPNRVNTTKRLIDLRIQMDLYNVSAYIVTSDNAHQGEEVAPHDHRREFICGLSGSSGTAVITKDAAAVWTDGRYFLQAENELDCNWILMKDGEAGVPNITAWLREVLKTDEKVAADPTLIGTTTWQRYDKDLAPIKFEPLLTNLIDVIWTTGRPPVNTEPGFILHLNYSGESWQDKVDRLRAELPKQGADALVITALDEVAWLLNIRGSDVPNHPVLLAYMYVSSTQLVLFAETSKISSPEMQTHLTGVTQRPYDRFVAELPDLAQSASMVLIPSQFVYTGGASYAVYNAIPETKRLLKPSPVLMMKAKKNTVEAEGMMNAHLKDAVALCDVISLMVEEIPKGVRWDELKVSAELLKYRAQQEVNKGASFNTIAGYGPNGAIIHYSASEETNAVIGTTSLFLLDSGGQYFDGTTDVTRTLHFGTPTAAQIKAYTLVLMGHLDLARLVFPKTTRDARVDVLARAPLFDQGLDYLHGTGHGIGHFGSIHESPTRVALGSSVENTFFENYFFSDEPGYYKDLDLARLVFPKTTRDARVDVLARAPLFDQGLDYLHGTGHGIGHFGSIHESPTRVALGSSVENTFFENYFFSDEPGYYKTGDFGIRIESILRVIPTTFSTEFPDRFFRFQAVTLVPFERKLIDVTMLSDGQIDYVNDYYVLVRQKVGAEMTKQNRTRAYNWLISQTEPLMLPEPVNKGVSIANKQVWVGIWTQLFISMFVVFKFY
;
A
#
# COMPACT_ATOMS: atom_id res chain seq x y z
N MET A 1 66.62 13.48 -7.75
CA MET A 1 66.87 12.89 -6.43
C MET A 1 65.78 13.34 -5.45
N PRO A 2 65.29 12.47 -4.60
CA PRO A 2 65.25 11.02 -4.65
C PRO A 2 63.85 10.43 -4.34
N GLU A 3 63.52 9.38 -5.05
CA GLU A 3 62.33 8.54 -4.84
C GLU A 3 62.42 7.53 -3.67
N SER A 4 63.49 7.58 -2.87
CA SER A 4 63.79 6.52 -1.89
C SER A 4 63.16 6.73 -0.49
N ARG A 5 62.33 7.73 -0.27
CA ARG A 5 61.69 7.97 1.05
C ARG A 5 60.19 7.63 1.13
N ARG A 6 59.55 7.25 0.01
CA ARG A 6 58.13 6.82 -0.01
C ARG A 6 57.90 5.30 0.14
N LEU A 7 58.92 4.51 -0.09
CA LEU A 7 58.81 3.04 0.04
C LEU A 7 58.96 2.53 1.49
N VAL A 8 59.52 3.30 2.40
CA VAL A 8 59.75 2.84 3.79
C VAL A 8 58.51 3.07 4.68
N LEU A 9 57.60 3.97 4.32
CA LEU A 9 56.37 4.20 5.11
C LEU A 9 55.25 3.19 4.77
N LEU A 10 55.23 2.60 3.56
CA LEU A 10 54.26 1.59 3.17
C LEU A 10 54.60 0.19 3.70
N ALA A 11 55.87 -0.10 3.96
CA ALA A 11 56.29 -1.39 4.56
C ALA A 11 56.03 -1.46 6.07
N GLY A 12 55.95 -0.28 6.76
CA GLY A 12 55.71 -0.22 8.20
C GLY A 12 54.24 -0.42 8.60
N VAL A 13 53.30 -0.09 7.73
CA VAL A 13 51.87 -0.26 8.00
C VAL A 13 51.43 -1.71 7.69
N PHE A 14 52.14 -2.41 6.78
CA PHE A 14 51.81 -3.82 6.45
C PHE A 14 52.33 -4.81 7.51
N LEU A 15 53.34 -4.44 8.32
CA LEU A 15 53.88 -5.31 9.37
C LEU A 15 53.13 -5.17 10.72
N LEU A 16 52.38 -4.11 10.95
CA LEU A 16 51.59 -3.91 12.18
C LEU A 16 50.19 -4.55 12.14
N THR A 17 49.71 -4.92 10.95
CA THR A 17 48.43 -5.69 10.77
C THR A 17 48.66 -7.22 10.81
N LEU A 18 49.88 -7.71 10.72
CA LEU A 18 50.21 -9.14 10.76
C LEU A 18 50.46 -9.72 12.15
N VAL A 19 50.58 -8.87 13.20
CA VAL A 19 50.90 -9.33 14.56
C VAL A 19 49.68 -9.60 15.44
N ASN A 20 48.46 -9.26 14.99
CA ASN A 20 47.22 -9.54 15.75
C ASN A 20 46.39 -10.73 15.24
N LEU A 21 46.91 -11.61 14.35
CA LEU A 21 46.18 -12.76 13.79
C LEU A 21 46.78 -14.11 14.20
N THR A 22 47.52 -14.22 15.33
CA THR A 22 48.15 -15.50 15.75
C THR A 22 47.42 -16.19 16.91
N GLN A 23 46.06 -16.14 16.93
CA GLN A 23 45.28 -17.00 17.86
C GLN A 23 44.07 -17.72 17.21
N SER A 24 44.07 -17.92 15.91
CA SER A 24 43.17 -18.89 15.26
C SER A 24 44.02 -19.83 14.38
N GLY A 25 43.83 -21.14 14.52
CA GLY A 25 44.62 -22.21 13.92
C GLY A 25 44.80 -22.12 12.39
N PRO A 26 45.60 -22.98 11.76
CA PRO A 26 46.11 -22.79 10.42
C PRO A 26 45.01 -22.77 9.36
N ILE A 27 44.83 -21.62 8.73
CA ILE A 27 44.04 -21.49 7.50
C ILE A 27 44.90 -22.10 6.38
N ALA A 28 44.49 -23.25 5.87
CA ALA A 28 45.10 -23.83 4.68
C ALA A 28 44.88 -22.89 3.49
N LEU A 29 45.97 -22.34 2.96
CA LEU A 29 45.96 -21.61 1.69
C LEU A 29 45.61 -22.58 0.56
N ARG A 30 44.47 -22.34 -0.14
CA ARG A 30 44.09 -23.11 -1.33
C ARG A 30 45.00 -22.77 -2.51
N THR A 31 45.38 -23.77 -3.28
CA THR A 31 46.17 -23.62 -4.50
C THR A 31 45.27 -23.09 -5.66
N PRO A 32 45.84 -22.53 -6.74
CA PRO A 32 45.08 -22.10 -7.91
C PRO A 32 44.19 -23.17 -8.52
N GLU A 33 44.53 -24.44 -8.40
CA GLU A 33 43.74 -25.59 -8.91
C GLU A 33 42.46 -25.85 -8.09
N ASP A 34 42.35 -25.32 -6.88
CA ASP A 34 41.14 -25.43 -6.03
C ASP A 34 40.01 -24.50 -6.47
N TRP A 35 40.28 -23.53 -7.37
CA TRP A 35 39.29 -22.56 -7.82
C TRP A 35 38.45 -23.03 -9.02
N ASP A 36 38.98 -23.98 -9.82
CA ASP A 36 38.28 -24.49 -11.01
C ASP A 36 37.10 -25.42 -10.65
N ASN A 37 37.03 -25.92 -9.40
CA ASN A 37 35.95 -26.78 -8.90
C ASN A 37 34.98 -26.11 -7.93
N VAL A 38 35.04 -24.78 -7.76
CA VAL A 38 34.03 -24.04 -6.98
C VAL A 38 32.87 -23.75 -7.91
N PRO A 39 31.65 -24.31 -7.68
CA PRO A 39 30.47 -23.93 -8.48
C PRO A 39 30.31 -22.43 -8.48
N SER A 40 30.02 -21.85 -9.64
CA SER A 40 29.81 -20.41 -9.75
C SER A 40 28.75 -19.97 -8.76
N PHE A 41 28.82 -18.74 -8.29
CA PHE A 41 27.81 -18.18 -7.38
C PHE A 41 26.39 -18.27 -7.98
N GLY A 42 26.27 -18.19 -9.32
CA GLY A 42 25.05 -18.46 -10.07
C GLY A 42 24.54 -19.89 -9.93
N ASP A 43 25.45 -20.91 -9.95
CA ASP A 43 25.05 -22.33 -9.82
C ASP A 43 24.56 -22.70 -8.41
N ARG A 44 24.92 -21.93 -7.36
CA ARG A 44 24.37 -22.11 -6.00
C ARG A 44 23.03 -21.46 -5.80
N LEU A 45 22.72 -20.41 -6.54
CA LEU A 45 21.40 -19.75 -6.52
C LEU A 45 20.36 -20.53 -7.34
N LEU A 46 20.80 -21.22 -8.41
CA LEU A 46 19.91 -21.98 -9.30
C LEU A 46 19.51 -23.37 -8.77
N LYS A 47 19.96 -23.81 -7.59
CA LYS A 47 19.59 -25.10 -6.97
C LYS A 47 18.78 -24.97 -5.68
N LYS A 48 18.04 -23.88 -5.45
CA LYS A 48 16.96 -23.93 -4.46
C LYS A 48 15.76 -24.61 -5.13
N ARG A 49 15.46 -25.81 -4.66
CA ARG A 49 14.27 -26.59 -5.02
C ARG A 49 13.03 -25.77 -4.68
N SER A 50 12.03 -25.78 -5.58
CA SER A 50 10.71 -25.20 -5.32
C SER A 50 10.14 -25.61 -3.97
N PRO A 51 9.45 -24.74 -3.22
CA PRO A 51 8.81 -25.07 -1.95
C PRO A 51 7.93 -26.33 -2.07
N THR A 52 7.80 -27.09 -1.00
CA THR A 52 6.95 -28.29 -0.96
C THR A 52 5.96 -28.19 0.20
N VAL A 53 4.85 -28.92 0.11
CA VAL A 53 3.83 -28.99 1.18
C VAL A 53 4.45 -29.40 2.52
N SER A 54 5.37 -30.39 2.52
CA SER A 54 6.01 -30.91 3.72
C SER A 54 6.93 -29.90 4.43
N GLU A 55 7.30 -28.79 3.78
CA GLU A 55 8.11 -27.72 4.38
C GLU A 55 7.26 -26.79 5.24
N ARG A 56 5.93 -26.75 5.03
CA ARG A 56 5.03 -25.92 5.83
C ARG A 56 4.92 -26.46 7.25
N PRO A 57 5.09 -25.59 8.29
CA PRO A 57 5.04 -26.01 9.69
C PRO A 57 3.73 -26.71 10.06
N GLY A 58 2.59 -26.17 9.61
CA GLY A 58 1.25 -26.70 9.87
C GLY A 58 0.89 -27.98 9.10
N CYS A 59 1.80 -28.53 8.27
CA CYS A 59 1.60 -29.77 7.53
C CYS A 59 2.62 -30.86 7.90
N LYS A 60 3.40 -30.65 8.96
CA LYS A 60 4.29 -31.68 9.52
C LYS A 60 3.47 -32.68 10.33
N GLU A 61 3.96 -33.90 10.43
CA GLU A 61 3.32 -34.93 11.25
C GLU A 61 3.18 -34.47 12.71
N GLY A 62 1.98 -34.58 13.27
CA GLY A 62 1.65 -34.15 14.62
C GLY A 62 1.38 -32.64 14.79
N ALA A 63 1.36 -31.85 13.70
CA ALA A 63 1.02 -30.44 13.78
C ALA A 63 -0.47 -30.23 14.15
N THR A 64 -0.73 -29.20 14.96
CA THR A 64 -2.10 -28.79 15.27
C THR A 64 -2.74 -28.15 14.04
N ILE A 65 -3.93 -28.61 13.66
CA ILE A 65 -4.70 -28.04 12.55
C ILE A 65 -5.38 -26.75 13.05
N PRO A 66 -5.13 -25.59 12.39
CA PRO A 66 -5.84 -24.36 12.71
C PRO A 66 -7.36 -24.49 12.52
N PRO A 67 -8.18 -23.86 13.36
CA PRO A 67 -9.63 -24.06 13.36
C PRO A 67 -10.33 -23.56 12.08
N ASN A 68 -9.78 -22.56 11.42
CA ASN A 68 -10.32 -21.97 10.18
C ASN A 68 -9.82 -22.65 8.88
N ARG A 69 -9.05 -23.74 8.99
CA ARG A 69 -8.50 -24.47 7.84
C ARG A 69 -9.56 -25.34 7.17
N VAL A 70 -9.87 -25.03 5.90
CA VAL A 70 -10.86 -25.75 5.10
C VAL A 70 -10.22 -26.92 4.37
N ASN A 71 -10.85 -28.12 4.42
CA ASN A 71 -10.40 -29.28 3.63
C ASN A 71 -10.84 -29.14 2.16
N THR A 72 -9.87 -28.96 1.26
CA THR A 72 -10.09 -28.74 -0.17
C THR A 72 -9.98 -30.01 -1.04
N THR A 73 -9.71 -31.18 -0.44
CA THR A 73 -9.46 -32.43 -1.19
C THR A 73 -10.54 -32.74 -2.21
N LYS A 74 -11.82 -32.68 -1.81
CA LYS A 74 -12.93 -32.94 -2.73
C LYS A 74 -13.01 -31.93 -3.87
N ARG A 75 -12.82 -30.65 -3.56
CA ARG A 75 -12.84 -29.55 -4.56
C ARG A 75 -11.76 -29.75 -5.62
N LEU A 76 -10.55 -30.18 -5.24
CA LEU A 76 -9.46 -30.48 -6.15
C LEU A 76 -9.74 -31.72 -7.01
N ILE A 77 -10.35 -32.76 -6.45
CA ILE A 77 -10.76 -33.94 -7.21
C ILE A 77 -11.78 -33.56 -8.28
N ASP A 78 -12.85 -32.83 -7.87
CA ASP A 78 -13.91 -32.39 -8.76
C ASP A 78 -13.36 -31.50 -9.90
N LEU A 79 -12.44 -30.58 -9.57
CA LEU A 79 -11.79 -29.71 -10.56
C LEU A 79 -10.92 -30.51 -11.55
N ARG A 80 -10.12 -31.48 -11.08
CA ARG A 80 -9.27 -32.32 -11.94
C ARG A 80 -10.11 -33.16 -12.90
N ILE A 81 -11.28 -33.63 -12.49
CA ILE A 81 -12.25 -34.31 -13.39
C ILE A 81 -12.66 -33.34 -14.52
N GLN A 82 -12.97 -32.09 -14.20
CA GLN A 82 -13.29 -31.09 -15.23
C GLN A 82 -12.09 -30.80 -16.13
N MET A 83 -10.90 -30.65 -15.58
CA MET A 83 -9.67 -30.45 -16.37
C MET A 83 -9.44 -31.60 -17.37
N ASP A 84 -9.69 -32.84 -16.98
CA ASP A 84 -9.60 -34.01 -17.89
C ASP A 84 -10.66 -33.94 -19.01
N LEU A 85 -11.89 -33.57 -18.71
CA LEU A 85 -12.97 -33.41 -19.72
C LEU A 85 -12.63 -32.35 -20.79
N TYR A 86 -11.95 -31.28 -20.39
CA TYR A 86 -11.50 -30.19 -21.29
C TYR A 86 -10.09 -30.39 -21.85
N ASN A 87 -9.43 -31.54 -21.56
CA ASN A 87 -8.07 -31.85 -21.95
C ASN A 87 -7.04 -30.75 -21.56
N VAL A 88 -7.09 -30.33 -20.29
CA VAL A 88 -6.25 -29.29 -19.68
C VAL A 88 -5.35 -29.94 -18.64
N SER A 89 -4.04 -29.67 -18.70
CA SER A 89 -3.05 -30.22 -17.74
C SER A 89 -2.83 -29.32 -16.53
N ALA A 90 -3.08 -28.00 -16.67
CA ALA A 90 -3.07 -27.05 -15.57
C ALA A 90 -4.18 -26.00 -15.74
N TYR A 91 -4.77 -25.56 -14.63
CA TYR A 91 -5.80 -24.51 -14.60
C TYR A 91 -5.40 -23.39 -13.61
N ILE A 92 -5.48 -22.14 -14.08
CA ILE A 92 -5.12 -20.95 -13.29
C ILE A 92 -6.40 -20.29 -12.81
N VAL A 93 -6.47 -19.97 -11.50
CA VAL A 93 -7.59 -19.29 -10.85
C VAL A 93 -7.04 -18.08 -10.09
N THR A 94 -7.36 -16.88 -10.56
CA THR A 94 -6.97 -15.60 -9.93
C THR A 94 -7.96 -15.17 -8.86
N SER A 95 -7.60 -14.17 -8.06
CA SER A 95 -8.54 -13.47 -7.18
C SER A 95 -9.49 -12.54 -7.93
N ASP A 96 -9.11 -12.13 -9.14
CA ASP A 96 -9.81 -11.11 -9.91
C ASP A 96 -11.20 -11.55 -10.36
N ASN A 97 -12.07 -10.57 -10.56
CA ASN A 97 -13.35 -10.72 -11.25
C ASN A 97 -13.27 -10.21 -12.71
N ALA A 98 -14.39 -10.19 -13.41
CA ALA A 98 -14.46 -9.74 -14.81
C ALA A 98 -14.15 -8.23 -15.01
N HIS A 99 -14.18 -7.45 -13.95
CA HIS A 99 -13.89 -6.01 -13.94
C HIS A 99 -12.43 -5.70 -13.58
N GLN A 100 -11.65 -6.70 -13.13
CA GLN A 100 -10.24 -6.58 -12.78
C GLN A 100 -9.97 -5.54 -11.69
N GLY A 101 -10.93 -5.33 -10.80
CA GLY A 101 -10.79 -4.50 -9.60
C GLY A 101 -10.24 -5.32 -8.43
N GLU A 102 -9.68 -4.64 -7.43
CA GLU A 102 -9.14 -5.27 -6.22
C GLU A 102 -10.27 -5.84 -5.34
N GLU A 103 -11.37 -5.09 -5.20
CA GLU A 103 -12.53 -5.49 -4.41
C GLU A 103 -13.46 -6.40 -5.24
N VAL A 104 -13.76 -7.56 -4.69
CA VAL A 104 -14.50 -8.63 -5.38
C VAL A 104 -15.75 -9.03 -4.58
N ALA A 105 -16.88 -9.16 -5.25
CA ALA A 105 -18.11 -9.64 -4.62
C ALA A 105 -17.94 -11.09 -4.13
N PRO A 106 -18.56 -11.50 -3.00
CA PRO A 106 -18.47 -12.87 -2.48
C PRO A 106 -18.87 -13.95 -3.47
N HIS A 107 -19.78 -13.63 -4.41
CA HIS A 107 -20.17 -14.53 -5.51
C HIS A 107 -18.98 -14.93 -6.39
N ASP A 108 -17.96 -14.09 -6.49
CA ASP A 108 -16.79 -14.24 -7.35
C ASP A 108 -15.53 -14.73 -6.63
N HIS A 109 -15.60 -15.10 -5.36
CA HIS A 109 -14.48 -15.62 -4.56
C HIS A 109 -14.04 -17.04 -4.99
N ARG A 110 -13.79 -17.24 -6.30
CA ARG A 110 -13.45 -18.54 -6.89
C ARG A 110 -12.14 -19.10 -6.37
N ARG A 111 -11.10 -18.24 -6.19
CA ARG A 111 -9.81 -18.65 -5.64
C ARG A 111 -9.95 -19.09 -4.19
N GLU A 112 -10.67 -18.34 -3.35
CA GLU A 112 -10.96 -18.72 -1.97
C GLU A 112 -11.72 -20.05 -1.91
N PHE A 113 -12.76 -20.22 -2.75
CA PHE A 113 -13.48 -21.49 -2.82
C PHE A 113 -12.54 -22.66 -3.08
N ILE A 114 -11.65 -22.59 -4.08
CA ILE A 114 -10.84 -23.76 -4.45
C ILE A 114 -9.69 -24.01 -3.45
N CYS A 115 -9.07 -22.99 -2.86
CA CYS A 115 -7.88 -23.16 -2.03
C CYS A 115 -8.08 -22.92 -0.53
N GLY A 116 -9.16 -22.26 -0.12
CA GLY A 116 -9.44 -21.95 1.29
C GLY A 116 -8.74 -20.70 1.83
N LEU A 117 -7.90 -20.01 1.05
CA LEU A 117 -7.28 -18.74 1.48
C LEU A 117 -8.29 -17.60 1.31
N SER A 118 -8.66 -16.92 2.38
CA SER A 118 -9.65 -15.83 2.37
C SER A 118 -9.06 -14.44 2.07
N GLY A 119 -7.72 -14.28 2.05
CA GLY A 119 -7.05 -13.01 1.72
C GLY A 119 -7.41 -12.47 0.33
N SER A 120 -7.40 -11.15 0.10
CA SER A 120 -7.87 -10.54 -1.15
C SER A 120 -6.95 -10.81 -2.36
N SER A 121 -5.67 -11.12 -2.15
CA SER A 121 -4.68 -11.30 -3.23
C SER A 121 -4.11 -12.71 -3.29
N GLY A 122 -4.05 -13.27 -4.49
CA GLY A 122 -3.39 -14.53 -4.77
C GLY A 122 -3.83 -15.18 -6.08
N THR A 123 -3.02 -16.15 -6.53
CA THR A 123 -3.32 -16.97 -7.71
C THR A 123 -3.12 -18.44 -7.38
N ALA A 124 -4.17 -19.21 -7.52
CA ALA A 124 -4.12 -20.67 -7.39
C ALA A 124 -3.83 -21.30 -8.75
N VAL A 125 -2.91 -22.26 -8.78
CA VAL A 125 -2.57 -23.03 -9.97
C VAL A 125 -2.67 -24.52 -9.65
N ILE A 126 -3.53 -25.22 -10.36
CA ILE A 126 -3.82 -26.63 -10.13
C ILE A 126 -3.33 -27.43 -11.34
N THR A 127 -2.50 -28.43 -11.10
CA THR A 127 -2.12 -29.43 -12.09
C THR A 127 -2.79 -30.77 -11.76
N LYS A 128 -2.57 -31.79 -12.58
CA LYS A 128 -3.08 -33.15 -12.32
C LYS A 128 -2.58 -33.71 -10.99
N ASP A 129 -1.35 -33.38 -10.62
CA ASP A 129 -0.68 -34.00 -9.47
C ASP A 129 -0.40 -33.03 -8.31
N ALA A 130 -0.39 -31.71 -8.54
CA ALA A 130 -0.06 -30.69 -7.56
C ALA A 130 -1.07 -29.55 -7.53
N ALA A 131 -1.04 -28.77 -6.46
CA ALA A 131 -1.75 -27.50 -6.34
C ALA A 131 -0.88 -26.50 -5.57
N ALA A 132 -0.76 -25.28 -6.09
CA ALA A 132 0.06 -24.23 -5.49
C ALA A 132 -0.69 -22.89 -5.47
N VAL A 133 -0.42 -22.06 -4.45
CA VAL A 133 -0.96 -20.71 -4.34
C VAL A 133 0.20 -19.73 -4.21
N TRP A 134 0.24 -18.74 -5.09
CA TRP A 134 1.08 -17.55 -4.95
C TRP A 134 0.29 -16.46 -4.24
N THR A 135 0.91 -15.84 -3.25
CA THR A 135 0.35 -14.67 -2.55
C THR A 135 1.49 -13.77 -2.06
N ASP A 136 1.20 -12.50 -1.75
CA ASP A 136 2.20 -11.52 -1.32
C ASP A 136 2.37 -11.47 0.21
N GLY A 137 3.31 -10.64 0.67
CA GLY A 137 3.73 -10.58 2.08
C GLY A 137 2.62 -10.28 3.09
N ARG A 138 1.55 -9.60 2.68
CA ARG A 138 0.38 -9.30 3.54
C ARG A 138 -0.31 -10.57 4.02
N TYR A 139 -0.26 -11.64 3.21
CA TYR A 139 -1.02 -12.88 3.43
C TYR A 139 -0.17 -14.10 3.76
N PHE A 140 1.16 -14.00 3.87
CA PHE A 140 2.01 -15.17 4.14
C PHE A 140 1.59 -15.89 5.42
N LEU A 141 1.38 -15.17 6.51
CA LEU A 141 1.01 -15.75 7.80
C LEU A 141 -0.42 -16.30 7.77
N GLN A 142 -1.35 -15.61 7.13
CA GLN A 142 -2.72 -16.07 6.93
C GLN A 142 -2.76 -17.35 6.09
N ALA A 143 -2.02 -17.40 4.99
CA ALA A 143 -1.95 -18.57 4.12
C ALA A 143 -1.35 -19.81 4.82
N GLU A 144 -0.36 -19.62 5.71
CA GLU A 144 0.16 -20.72 6.54
C GLU A 144 -0.94 -21.35 7.42
N ASN A 145 -1.86 -20.55 7.92
CA ASN A 145 -2.95 -21.01 8.77
C ASN A 145 -4.11 -21.62 7.96
N GLU A 146 -4.55 -20.98 6.90
CA GLU A 146 -5.79 -21.30 6.20
C GLU A 146 -5.64 -22.38 5.12
N LEU A 147 -4.52 -22.43 4.37
CA LEU A 147 -4.32 -23.45 3.37
C LEU A 147 -4.19 -24.83 3.99
N ASP A 148 -4.93 -25.82 3.48
CA ASP A 148 -4.74 -27.21 3.89
C ASP A 148 -3.48 -27.84 3.27
N CYS A 149 -3.20 -29.09 3.59
CA CYS A 149 -1.98 -29.78 3.17
C CYS A 149 -2.08 -30.37 1.74
N ASN A 150 -3.04 -29.94 0.96
CA ASN A 150 -3.07 -30.17 -0.49
C ASN A 150 -2.32 -29.08 -1.26
N TRP A 151 -2.00 -27.93 -0.62
CA TRP A 151 -1.48 -26.73 -1.28
C TRP A 151 -0.02 -26.45 -0.95
N ILE A 152 0.77 -26.16 -1.98
CA ILE A 152 2.10 -25.58 -1.85
C ILE A 152 1.93 -24.06 -1.71
N LEU A 153 2.47 -23.45 -0.65
CA LEU A 153 2.50 -22.00 -0.49
C LEU A 153 3.73 -21.42 -1.21
N MET A 154 3.50 -20.62 -2.20
CA MET A 154 4.50 -19.86 -2.95
C MET A 154 4.48 -18.41 -2.47
N LYS A 155 5.44 -18.04 -1.60
CA LYS A 155 5.61 -16.69 -1.07
C LYS A 155 6.20 -15.79 -2.15
N ASP A 156 5.34 -15.07 -2.87
CA ASP A 156 5.75 -14.26 -4.02
C ASP A 156 6.72 -13.14 -3.58
N GLY A 157 7.80 -12.96 -4.35
CA GLY A 157 8.89 -12.04 -4.01
C GLY A 157 9.99 -12.60 -3.11
N GLU A 158 9.79 -13.77 -2.46
CA GLU A 158 10.81 -14.39 -1.64
C GLU A 158 11.90 -15.08 -2.49
N ALA A 159 13.15 -14.98 -2.02
CA ALA A 159 14.29 -15.55 -2.73
C ALA A 159 14.18 -17.10 -2.89
N GLY A 160 14.20 -17.56 -4.14
CA GLY A 160 14.13 -18.99 -4.51
C GLY A 160 12.71 -19.51 -4.70
N VAL A 161 11.68 -18.65 -4.63
CA VAL A 161 10.31 -18.98 -5.03
C VAL A 161 10.14 -18.68 -6.52
N PRO A 162 9.79 -19.67 -7.37
CA PRO A 162 9.58 -19.44 -8.79
C PRO A 162 8.28 -18.68 -9.03
N ASN A 163 8.22 -17.84 -10.05
CA ASN A 163 6.95 -17.31 -10.52
C ASN A 163 6.10 -18.41 -11.17
N ILE A 164 4.82 -18.12 -11.41
CA ILE A 164 3.82 -19.09 -11.92
C ILE A 164 4.29 -19.75 -13.21
N THR A 165 4.77 -18.99 -14.19
CA THR A 165 5.16 -19.52 -15.48
C THR A 165 6.44 -20.35 -15.42
N ALA A 166 7.39 -19.97 -14.58
CA ALA A 166 8.61 -20.75 -14.33
C ALA A 166 8.28 -22.11 -13.67
N TRP A 167 7.41 -22.10 -12.65
CA TRP A 167 6.96 -23.33 -12.00
C TRP A 167 6.20 -24.26 -12.95
N LEU A 168 5.27 -23.71 -13.76
CA LEU A 168 4.52 -24.51 -14.74
C LEU A 168 5.45 -25.14 -15.78
N ARG A 169 6.49 -24.43 -16.23
CA ARG A 169 7.52 -25.00 -17.15
C ARG A 169 8.41 -26.06 -16.51
N GLU A 170 8.53 -26.06 -15.19
CA GLU A 170 9.25 -27.09 -14.43
C GLU A 170 8.42 -28.39 -14.31
N VAL A 171 7.11 -28.26 -14.10
CA VAL A 171 6.23 -29.40 -13.76
C VAL A 171 5.45 -29.97 -14.95
N LEU A 172 5.32 -29.22 -16.06
CA LEU A 172 4.60 -29.65 -17.26
C LEU A 172 5.55 -30.00 -18.41
N LYS A 173 5.06 -30.86 -19.32
CA LYS A 173 5.71 -31.17 -20.59
C LYS A 173 5.30 -30.15 -21.66
N THR A 174 6.09 -30.06 -22.73
CA THR A 174 5.90 -29.07 -23.80
C THR A 174 4.63 -29.30 -24.65
N ASP A 175 4.07 -30.50 -24.64
CA ASP A 175 2.83 -30.88 -25.35
C ASP A 175 1.58 -30.75 -24.47
N GLU A 176 1.75 -30.38 -23.20
CA GLU A 176 0.64 -30.18 -22.27
C GLU A 176 0.06 -28.76 -22.40
N LYS A 177 -1.13 -28.55 -21.84
CA LYS A 177 -1.89 -27.32 -21.97
C LYS A 177 -2.19 -26.70 -20.62
N VAL A 178 -2.03 -25.40 -20.54
CA VAL A 178 -2.51 -24.55 -19.43
C VAL A 178 -3.75 -23.79 -19.90
N ALA A 179 -4.79 -23.72 -19.08
CA ALA A 179 -5.98 -22.93 -19.38
C ALA A 179 -6.36 -22.01 -18.23
N ALA A 180 -7.10 -20.96 -18.57
CA ALA A 180 -7.76 -20.07 -17.63
C ALA A 180 -9.02 -19.44 -18.27
N ASP A 181 -9.89 -18.87 -17.43
CA ASP A 181 -11.01 -18.07 -17.90
C ASP A 181 -10.50 -16.70 -18.41
N PRO A 182 -10.66 -16.39 -19.71
CA PRO A 182 -10.17 -15.13 -20.28
C PRO A 182 -10.96 -13.90 -19.80
N THR A 183 -12.10 -14.07 -19.16
CA THR A 183 -12.88 -12.98 -18.57
C THR A 183 -12.33 -12.53 -17.22
N LEU A 184 -11.53 -13.38 -16.55
CA LEU A 184 -11.02 -13.16 -15.19
C LEU A 184 -9.52 -12.83 -15.14
N ILE A 185 -8.82 -12.76 -16.26
CA ILE A 185 -7.41 -12.41 -16.32
C ILE A 185 -7.23 -11.14 -17.17
N GLY A 186 -6.56 -10.15 -16.61
CA GLY A 186 -6.25 -8.90 -17.30
C GLY A 186 -5.34 -9.13 -18.51
N THR A 187 -5.54 -8.33 -19.57
CA THR A 187 -4.84 -8.47 -20.85
C THR A 187 -3.33 -8.53 -20.72
N THR A 188 -2.73 -7.65 -19.93
CA THR A 188 -1.26 -7.58 -19.74
C THR A 188 -0.73 -8.87 -19.11
N THR A 189 -1.43 -9.40 -18.10
CA THR A 189 -1.06 -10.66 -17.44
C THR A 189 -1.26 -11.85 -18.38
N TRP A 190 -2.34 -11.87 -19.16
CA TRP A 190 -2.58 -12.91 -20.15
C TRP A 190 -1.47 -12.99 -21.18
N GLN A 191 -1.12 -11.85 -21.81
CA GLN A 191 -0.07 -11.76 -22.82
C GLN A 191 1.31 -12.16 -22.26
N ARG A 192 1.61 -11.81 -21.00
CA ARG A 192 2.81 -12.26 -20.32
C ARG A 192 2.82 -13.77 -20.12
N TYR A 193 1.73 -14.37 -19.63
CA TYR A 193 1.65 -15.83 -19.44
C TYR A 193 1.79 -16.57 -20.77
N ASP A 194 1.11 -16.15 -21.81
CA ASP A 194 1.18 -16.76 -23.14
C ASP A 194 2.62 -16.74 -23.69
N LYS A 195 3.29 -15.60 -23.58
CA LYS A 195 4.69 -15.44 -23.98
C LYS A 195 5.64 -16.30 -23.14
N ASP A 196 5.51 -16.24 -21.81
CA ASP A 196 6.48 -16.86 -20.89
C ASP A 196 6.29 -18.39 -20.79
N LEU A 197 5.12 -18.92 -21.07
CA LEU A 197 4.85 -20.36 -21.09
C LEU A 197 5.34 -21.04 -22.36
N ALA A 198 5.50 -20.31 -23.47
CA ALA A 198 5.92 -20.92 -24.73
C ALA A 198 7.14 -21.86 -24.56
N PRO A 199 7.14 -23.10 -25.12
CA PRO A 199 6.19 -23.63 -26.11
C PRO A 199 4.93 -24.33 -25.54
N ILE A 200 4.71 -24.38 -24.22
CA ILE A 200 3.48 -24.88 -23.60
C ILE A 200 2.34 -23.91 -24.00
N LYS A 201 1.22 -24.48 -24.46
CA LYS A 201 0.08 -23.67 -24.89
C LYS A 201 -0.71 -23.11 -23.71
N PHE A 202 -0.98 -21.82 -23.74
CA PHE A 202 -1.92 -21.17 -22.83
C PHE A 202 -3.23 -20.86 -23.57
N GLU A 203 -4.33 -21.53 -23.21
CA GLU A 203 -5.58 -21.51 -23.97
C GLU A 203 -6.71 -20.84 -23.18
N PRO A 204 -7.52 -19.95 -23.80
CA PRO A 204 -8.71 -19.39 -23.17
C PRO A 204 -9.82 -20.45 -23.07
N LEU A 205 -10.38 -20.59 -21.87
CA LEU A 205 -11.51 -21.48 -21.63
C LEU A 205 -12.69 -20.65 -21.08
N LEU A 206 -13.68 -20.40 -21.93
CA LEU A 206 -14.86 -19.59 -21.58
C LEU A 206 -15.75 -20.26 -20.52
N THR A 207 -15.72 -21.59 -20.42
CA THR A 207 -16.40 -22.31 -19.34
C THR A 207 -15.49 -22.25 -18.11
N ASN A 208 -15.89 -21.49 -17.09
CA ASN A 208 -15.15 -21.44 -15.85
C ASN A 208 -15.30 -22.75 -15.07
N LEU A 209 -14.21 -23.49 -14.90
CA LEU A 209 -14.24 -24.83 -14.27
C LEU A 209 -14.59 -24.75 -12.77
N ILE A 210 -14.31 -23.64 -12.11
CA ILE A 210 -14.72 -23.43 -10.71
C ILE A 210 -16.23 -23.25 -10.63
N ASP A 211 -16.84 -22.49 -11.54
CA ASP A 211 -18.28 -22.27 -11.56
C ASP A 211 -19.04 -23.57 -11.82
N VAL A 212 -18.46 -24.51 -12.57
CA VAL A 212 -19.02 -25.84 -12.80
C VAL A 212 -19.11 -26.67 -11.51
N ILE A 213 -18.08 -26.56 -10.65
CA ILE A 213 -17.98 -27.39 -9.42
C ILE A 213 -18.57 -26.68 -8.18
N TRP A 214 -18.68 -25.35 -8.19
CA TRP A 214 -19.19 -24.55 -7.06
C TRP A 214 -20.72 -24.41 -7.13
N THR A 215 -21.41 -25.50 -7.01
CA THR A 215 -22.85 -25.56 -7.15
C THR A 215 -23.63 -25.39 -5.83
N THR A 216 -22.95 -25.51 -4.70
CA THR A 216 -23.55 -25.44 -3.36
C THR A 216 -22.84 -24.41 -2.50
N GLY A 217 -23.62 -23.58 -1.79
CA GLY A 217 -23.07 -22.57 -0.86
C GLY A 217 -22.41 -21.37 -1.55
N ARG A 218 -22.58 -21.20 -2.86
CA ARG A 218 -22.12 -20.00 -3.56
C ARG A 218 -23.01 -18.82 -3.15
N PRO A 219 -22.43 -17.70 -2.68
CA PRO A 219 -23.20 -16.50 -2.34
C PRO A 219 -23.99 -15.99 -3.56
N PRO A 220 -25.23 -15.50 -3.36
CA PRO A 220 -26.00 -14.93 -4.47
C PRO A 220 -25.39 -13.60 -4.93
N VAL A 221 -25.67 -13.24 -6.18
CA VAL A 221 -25.40 -11.88 -6.69
C VAL A 221 -26.34 -10.89 -5.99
N ASN A 222 -25.82 -9.71 -5.61
CA ASN A 222 -26.61 -8.65 -5.02
C ASN A 222 -27.69 -8.15 -6.03
N THR A 223 -28.90 -7.91 -5.55
CA THR A 223 -30.03 -7.44 -6.36
C THR A 223 -30.55 -6.05 -5.99
N GLU A 224 -29.91 -5.38 -5.02
CA GLU A 224 -30.28 -4.04 -4.59
C GLU A 224 -30.18 -3.03 -5.76
N PRO A 225 -31.13 -2.07 -5.86
CA PRO A 225 -31.10 -1.06 -6.92
C PRO A 225 -29.89 -0.11 -6.75
N GLY A 226 -29.38 0.37 -7.89
CA GLY A 226 -28.44 1.48 -7.90
C GLY A 226 -29.10 2.81 -7.50
N PHE A 227 -28.31 3.78 -7.09
CA PHE A 227 -28.75 5.10 -6.69
C PHE A 227 -27.82 6.19 -7.24
N ILE A 228 -28.29 7.45 -7.20
CA ILE A 228 -27.59 8.61 -7.74
C ILE A 228 -26.77 9.28 -6.63
N LEU A 229 -25.52 9.60 -6.91
CA LEU A 229 -24.74 10.51 -6.10
C LEU A 229 -24.99 11.95 -6.57
N HIS A 230 -25.74 12.71 -5.77
CA HIS A 230 -26.16 14.07 -6.14
C HIS A 230 -25.00 15.05 -6.28
N LEU A 231 -25.21 16.12 -7.06
CA LEU A 231 -24.19 17.13 -7.39
C LEU A 231 -23.59 17.85 -6.16
N ASN A 232 -24.33 17.97 -5.06
CA ASN A 232 -23.79 18.53 -3.82
C ASN A 232 -22.67 17.67 -3.18
N TYR A 233 -22.51 16.43 -3.63
CA TYR A 233 -21.40 15.54 -3.24
C TYR A 233 -20.42 15.30 -4.38
N SER A 234 -20.89 15.16 -5.63
CA SER A 234 -20.02 14.88 -6.78
C SER A 234 -19.39 16.11 -7.41
N GLY A 235 -19.97 17.30 -7.20
CA GLY A 235 -19.44 18.60 -7.64
C GLY A 235 -19.43 18.86 -9.15
N GLU A 236 -19.63 17.83 -9.98
CA GLU A 236 -19.60 17.92 -11.46
C GLU A 236 -20.66 17.00 -12.04
N SER A 237 -21.42 17.48 -13.05
CA SER A 237 -22.40 16.65 -13.74
C SER A 237 -21.74 15.52 -14.53
N TRP A 238 -22.43 14.39 -14.70
CA TRP A 238 -21.89 13.31 -15.53
C TRP A 238 -21.73 13.74 -16.99
N GLN A 239 -22.56 14.68 -17.49
CA GLN A 239 -22.47 15.23 -18.84
C GLN A 239 -21.12 15.98 -19.01
N ASP A 240 -20.79 16.85 -18.06
CA ASP A 240 -19.51 17.58 -18.11
C ASP A 240 -18.30 16.64 -18.01
N LYS A 241 -18.39 15.60 -17.15
CA LYS A 241 -17.35 14.55 -17.06
C LYS A 241 -17.16 13.79 -18.38
N VAL A 242 -18.26 13.40 -19.04
CA VAL A 242 -18.23 12.73 -20.36
C VAL A 242 -17.66 13.65 -21.43
N ASP A 243 -18.03 14.92 -21.45
CA ASP A 243 -17.50 15.89 -22.44
C ASP A 243 -16.00 16.12 -22.23
N ARG A 244 -15.56 16.21 -20.99
CA ARG A 244 -14.14 16.29 -20.63
C ARG A 244 -13.38 15.02 -21.04
N LEU A 245 -13.96 13.84 -20.83
CA LEU A 245 -13.40 12.57 -21.29
C LEU A 245 -13.29 12.52 -22.83
N ARG A 246 -14.34 12.91 -23.54
CA ARG A 246 -14.32 12.97 -25.01
C ARG A 246 -13.25 13.92 -25.55
N ALA A 247 -12.98 15.03 -24.86
CA ALA A 247 -11.90 15.96 -25.21
C ALA A 247 -10.49 15.37 -24.93
N GLU A 248 -10.37 14.41 -24.02
CA GLU A 248 -9.09 13.75 -23.68
C GLU A 248 -8.74 12.61 -24.62
N LEU A 249 -9.72 11.83 -25.10
CA LEU A 249 -9.49 10.65 -25.94
C LEU A 249 -8.60 10.90 -27.18
N PRO A 250 -8.81 11.97 -27.99
CA PRO A 250 -7.93 12.26 -29.14
C PRO A 250 -6.47 12.52 -28.76
N LYS A 251 -6.22 13.13 -27.58
CA LYS A 251 -4.85 13.36 -27.07
C LYS A 251 -4.14 12.05 -26.73
N GLN A 252 -4.92 11.02 -26.37
CA GLN A 252 -4.41 9.66 -26.12
C GLN A 252 -4.23 8.86 -27.43
N GLY A 253 -4.73 9.35 -28.56
CA GLY A 253 -4.70 8.69 -29.87
C GLY A 253 -5.87 7.73 -30.09
N ALA A 254 -7.00 7.95 -29.44
CA ALA A 254 -8.23 7.17 -29.56
C ALA A 254 -9.44 8.06 -29.83
N ASP A 255 -10.51 7.50 -30.37
CA ASP A 255 -11.82 8.13 -30.55
C ASP A 255 -12.96 7.38 -29.85
N ALA A 256 -12.61 6.25 -29.19
CA ALA A 256 -13.49 5.52 -28.30
C ALA A 256 -12.73 4.92 -27.12
N LEU A 257 -13.46 4.60 -26.04
CA LEU A 257 -12.96 3.98 -24.82
C LEU A 257 -13.95 2.91 -24.36
N VAL A 258 -13.44 1.74 -23.97
CA VAL A 258 -14.17 0.80 -23.10
C VAL A 258 -13.83 1.08 -21.66
N ILE A 259 -14.83 1.11 -20.77
CA ILE A 259 -14.62 1.28 -19.32
C ILE A 259 -15.07 -0.02 -18.65
N THR A 260 -14.12 -0.67 -17.99
CA THR A 260 -14.34 -1.95 -17.32
C THR A 260 -14.27 -1.85 -15.79
N ALA A 261 -13.56 -0.88 -15.24
CA ALA A 261 -13.46 -0.67 -13.82
C ALA A 261 -14.77 -0.09 -13.25
N LEU A 262 -15.29 -0.72 -12.19
CA LEU A 262 -16.60 -0.37 -11.60
C LEU A 262 -16.64 1.04 -11.01
N ASP A 263 -15.57 1.43 -10.35
CA ASP A 263 -15.40 2.76 -9.74
C ASP A 263 -15.31 3.87 -10.79
N GLU A 264 -14.74 3.58 -11.97
CA GLU A 264 -14.70 4.52 -13.10
C GLU A 264 -16.10 4.76 -13.68
N VAL A 265 -16.89 3.69 -13.87
CA VAL A 265 -18.30 3.78 -14.31
C VAL A 265 -19.11 4.58 -13.28
N ALA A 266 -18.97 4.24 -12.01
CA ALA A 266 -19.67 4.85 -10.90
C ALA A 266 -19.36 6.35 -10.78
N TRP A 267 -18.07 6.73 -10.91
CA TRP A 267 -17.65 8.11 -10.88
C TRP A 267 -18.10 8.89 -12.11
N LEU A 268 -17.93 8.31 -13.31
CA LEU A 268 -18.24 8.99 -14.56
C LEU A 268 -19.71 9.36 -14.67
N LEU A 269 -20.61 8.43 -14.29
CA LEU A 269 -22.07 8.63 -14.38
C LEU A 269 -22.70 9.17 -13.09
N ASN A 270 -21.94 9.42 -12.02
CA ASN A 270 -22.46 9.79 -10.71
C ASN A 270 -23.52 8.79 -10.18
N ILE A 271 -23.33 7.50 -10.43
CA ILE A 271 -24.20 6.44 -9.93
C ILE A 271 -23.43 5.55 -8.95
N ARG A 272 -24.16 4.97 -8.02
CA ARG A 272 -23.58 4.05 -7.02
C ARG A 272 -24.49 2.84 -6.87
N GLY A 273 -23.97 1.79 -6.26
CA GLY A 273 -24.71 0.57 -5.93
C GLY A 273 -24.07 -0.11 -4.72
N SER A 274 -24.51 -1.33 -4.42
CA SER A 274 -24.02 -2.16 -3.32
C SER A 274 -23.62 -3.56 -3.79
N ASP A 275 -23.13 -3.67 -5.04
CA ASP A 275 -22.82 -4.97 -5.65
C ASP A 275 -21.56 -5.60 -5.08
N VAL A 276 -20.66 -4.79 -4.58
CA VAL A 276 -19.44 -5.21 -3.87
C VAL A 276 -19.54 -4.71 -2.42
N PRO A 277 -19.38 -5.56 -1.41
CA PRO A 277 -19.42 -5.14 -0.01
C PRO A 277 -18.43 -4.00 0.26
N ASN A 278 -18.84 -3.04 1.06
CA ASN A 278 -18.05 -1.87 1.48
C ASN A 278 -17.60 -0.94 0.32
N HIS A 279 -17.79 -1.33 -0.93
CA HIS A 279 -17.44 -0.57 -2.11
C HIS A 279 -18.72 -0.12 -2.84
N PRO A 280 -19.04 1.19 -2.88
CA PRO A 280 -20.34 1.68 -3.38
C PRO A 280 -20.40 1.70 -4.91
N VAL A 281 -20.36 0.56 -5.55
CA VAL A 281 -20.36 0.38 -7.01
C VAL A 281 -21.50 -0.49 -7.50
N LEU A 282 -21.84 -0.31 -8.76
CA LEU A 282 -22.78 -1.11 -9.53
C LEU A 282 -22.01 -1.96 -10.55
N LEU A 283 -22.32 -3.24 -10.69
CA LEU A 283 -21.79 -4.08 -11.78
C LEU A 283 -22.22 -3.51 -13.12
N ALA A 284 -21.29 -2.90 -13.82
CA ALA A 284 -21.56 -2.23 -15.09
C ALA A 284 -20.29 -2.11 -15.95
N TYR A 285 -20.52 -2.06 -17.28
CA TYR A 285 -19.50 -1.68 -18.26
C TYR A 285 -19.97 -0.48 -19.05
N MET A 286 -19.04 0.26 -19.64
CA MET A 286 -19.39 1.33 -20.56
C MET A 286 -18.57 1.28 -21.85
N TYR A 287 -19.21 1.76 -22.92
CA TYR A 287 -18.54 2.15 -24.16
C TYR A 287 -18.81 3.63 -24.42
N VAL A 288 -17.75 4.41 -24.61
CA VAL A 288 -17.82 5.86 -24.84
C VAL A 288 -17.12 6.18 -26.15
N SER A 289 -17.81 6.87 -27.07
CA SER A 289 -17.17 7.48 -28.24
C SER A 289 -17.63 8.93 -28.43
N SER A 290 -17.21 9.59 -29.49
CA SER A 290 -17.66 10.95 -29.80
C SER A 290 -19.18 11.09 -29.93
N THR A 291 -19.88 10.01 -30.37
CA THR A 291 -21.32 10.01 -30.65
C THR A 291 -22.11 9.02 -29.82
N GLN A 292 -21.46 8.03 -29.21
CA GLN A 292 -22.11 6.95 -28.45
C GLN A 292 -21.76 7.03 -26.98
N LEU A 293 -22.73 6.76 -26.13
CA LEU A 293 -22.57 6.57 -24.69
C LEU A 293 -23.46 5.40 -24.29
N VAL A 294 -22.87 4.23 -24.07
CA VAL A 294 -23.58 2.98 -23.85
C VAL A 294 -23.23 2.42 -22.48
N LEU A 295 -24.21 2.23 -21.63
CA LEU A 295 -24.11 1.59 -20.32
C LEU A 295 -24.64 0.16 -20.42
N PHE A 296 -23.84 -0.79 -19.98
CA PHE A 296 -24.22 -2.18 -19.80
C PHE A 296 -24.37 -2.49 -18.31
N ALA A 297 -25.58 -2.70 -17.87
CA ALA A 297 -25.91 -2.98 -16.47
C ALA A 297 -27.14 -3.90 -16.37
N GLU A 298 -27.33 -4.51 -15.19
CA GLU A 298 -28.56 -5.25 -14.92
C GLU A 298 -29.76 -4.28 -14.90
N THR A 299 -30.74 -4.53 -15.78
CA THR A 299 -31.86 -3.60 -16.00
C THR A 299 -32.65 -3.31 -14.72
N SER A 300 -32.83 -4.29 -13.85
CA SER A 300 -33.56 -4.13 -12.59
C SER A 300 -32.91 -3.07 -11.66
N LYS A 301 -31.60 -2.94 -11.72
CA LYS A 301 -30.84 -2.04 -10.85
C LYS A 301 -30.91 -0.57 -11.27
N ILE A 302 -31.18 -0.31 -12.53
CA ILE A 302 -31.21 1.03 -13.10
C ILE A 302 -32.63 1.49 -13.52
N SER A 303 -33.68 0.71 -13.21
CA SER A 303 -35.04 0.94 -13.69
C SER A 303 -35.86 1.99 -12.92
N SER A 304 -35.38 2.53 -11.81
CA SER A 304 -36.14 3.54 -11.05
C SER A 304 -36.43 4.79 -11.89
N PRO A 305 -37.60 5.45 -11.76
CA PRO A 305 -37.91 6.67 -12.53
C PRO A 305 -36.86 7.77 -12.38
N GLU A 306 -36.30 7.92 -11.19
CA GLU A 306 -35.25 8.90 -10.91
C GLU A 306 -33.96 8.55 -11.68
N MET A 307 -33.51 7.29 -11.64
CA MET A 307 -32.36 6.81 -12.36
C MET A 307 -32.53 6.95 -13.89
N GLN A 308 -33.72 6.65 -14.41
CA GLN A 308 -34.04 6.81 -15.83
C GLN A 308 -34.00 8.27 -16.27
N THR A 309 -34.45 9.19 -15.42
CA THR A 309 -34.34 10.64 -15.66
C THR A 309 -32.88 11.07 -15.64
N HIS A 310 -32.11 10.61 -14.67
CA HIS A 310 -30.68 10.91 -14.55
C HIS A 310 -29.87 10.41 -15.77
N LEU A 311 -30.16 9.22 -16.24
CA LEU A 311 -29.48 8.59 -17.39
C LEU A 311 -30.06 9.00 -18.76
N THR A 312 -30.87 10.07 -18.83
CA THR A 312 -31.38 10.56 -20.10
C THR A 312 -30.25 10.91 -21.07
N GLY A 313 -30.21 10.24 -22.24
CA GLY A 313 -29.12 10.37 -23.24
C GLY A 313 -28.06 9.27 -23.16
N VAL A 314 -28.14 8.38 -22.17
CA VAL A 314 -27.31 7.18 -22.10
C VAL A 314 -28.08 5.97 -22.68
N THR A 315 -27.52 5.32 -23.68
CA THR A 315 -28.08 4.07 -24.22
C THR A 315 -27.83 2.93 -23.22
N GLN A 316 -28.87 2.25 -22.79
CA GLN A 316 -28.80 1.16 -21.81
C GLN A 316 -28.89 -0.19 -22.49
N ARG A 317 -28.09 -1.18 -22.06
CA ARG A 317 -28.05 -2.56 -22.56
C ARG A 317 -27.95 -3.53 -21.38
N PRO A 318 -28.41 -4.77 -21.51
CA PRO A 318 -28.20 -5.81 -20.51
C PRO A 318 -26.72 -6.08 -20.27
N TYR A 319 -26.34 -6.30 -19.01
CA TYR A 319 -24.96 -6.47 -18.56
C TYR A 319 -24.18 -7.55 -19.33
N ASP A 320 -24.81 -8.72 -19.53
CA ASP A 320 -24.23 -9.89 -20.18
C ASP A 320 -23.95 -9.71 -21.69
N ARG A 321 -24.49 -8.65 -22.30
CA ARG A 321 -24.31 -8.35 -23.72
C ARG A 321 -23.00 -7.66 -24.06
N PHE A 322 -22.28 -7.14 -23.05
CA PHE A 322 -21.13 -6.25 -23.26
C PHE A 322 -20.09 -6.81 -24.23
N VAL A 323 -19.47 -7.97 -23.90
CA VAL A 323 -18.40 -8.55 -24.71
C VAL A 323 -18.89 -8.92 -26.12
N ALA A 324 -20.13 -9.40 -26.22
CA ALA A 324 -20.72 -9.81 -27.49
C ALA A 324 -21.01 -8.62 -28.44
N GLU A 325 -21.34 -7.45 -27.90
CA GLU A 325 -21.65 -6.24 -28.69
C GLU A 325 -20.44 -5.35 -28.99
N LEU A 326 -19.30 -5.57 -28.32
CA LEU A 326 -18.08 -4.77 -28.55
C LEU A 326 -17.61 -4.73 -30.01
N PRO A 327 -17.61 -5.83 -30.78
CA PRO A 327 -17.21 -5.79 -32.20
C PRO A 327 -18.04 -4.80 -33.02
N ASP A 328 -19.36 -4.75 -32.79
CA ASP A 328 -20.28 -3.86 -33.50
C ASP A 328 -20.10 -2.40 -33.08
N LEU A 329 -19.98 -2.14 -31.78
CA LEU A 329 -19.72 -0.80 -31.24
C LEU A 329 -18.38 -0.23 -31.76
N ALA A 330 -17.36 -1.06 -31.84
CA ALA A 330 -16.05 -0.67 -32.34
C ALA A 330 -15.99 -0.40 -33.85
N GLN A 331 -17.02 -0.76 -34.62
CA GLN A 331 -17.02 -0.57 -36.09
C GLN A 331 -16.86 0.90 -36.44
N SER A 332 -17.54 1.81 -35.76
CA SER A 332 -17.54 3.25 -36.03
C SER A 332 -16.30 3.98 -35.53
N ALA A 333 -15.53 3.36 -34.63
CA ALA A 333 -14.30 3.94 -34.09
C ALA A 333 -13.11 3.67 -35.01
N SER A 334 -12.17 4.61 -35.08
CA SER A 334 -10.87 4.42 -35.72
C SER A 334 -9.94 3.66 -34.79
N MET A 335 -9.91 4.04 -33.49
CA MET A 335 -9.07 3.44 -32.46
C MET A 335 -9.82 3.41 -31.13
N VAL A 336 -9.92 2.24 -30.51
CA VAL A 336 -10.55 2.03 -29.20
C VAL A 336 -9.48 1.90 -28.13
N LEU A 337 -9.47 2.81 -27.17
CA LEU A 337 -8.64 2.68 -25.96
C LEU A 337 -9.23 1.56 -25.10
N ILE A 338 -8.38 0.61 -24.77
CA ILE A 338 -8.68 -0.53 -23.90
C ILE A 338 -7.81 -0.34 -22.65
N PRO A 339 -8.39 -0.31 -21.44
CA PRO A 339 -7.63 -0.13 -20.21
C PRO A 339 -6.53 -1.18 -20.05
N SER A 340 -5.27 -0.75 -19.92
CA SER A 340 -4.16 -1.61 -19.53
C SER A 340 -4.09 -1.76 -18.02
N GLN A 341 -3.36 -2.76 -17.55
CA GLN A 341 -3.02 -2.86 -16.13
C GLN A 341 -2.36 -1.58 -15.63
N PHE A 342 -2.78 -1.12 -14.45
CA PHE A 342 -2.20 0.03 -13.78
C PHE A 342 -2.41 -0.12 -12.27
N VAL A 343 -1.53 0.33 -11.45
CA VAL A 343 -1.42 0.23 -9.97
C VAL A 343 -2.43 -0.73 -9.27
N TYR A 344 -3.69 -0.33 -9.06
CA TYR A 344 -4.74 -1.10 -8.37
C TYR A 344 -5.81 -1.65 -9.32
N THR A 345 -5.57 -1.71 -10.61
CA THR A 345 -6.48 -2.31 -11.59
C THR A 345 -5.73 -3.24 -12.54
N GLY A 346 -6.28 -4.42 -12.80
CA GLY A 346 -5.78 -5.34 -13.81
C GLY A 346 -6.02 -4.87 -15.25
N GLY A 347 -6.75 -3.76 -15.43
CA GLY A 347 -7.20 -3.24 -16.73
C GLY A 347 -8.35 -4.05 -17.31
N ALA A 348 -8.53 -4.03 -18.63
CA ALA A 348 -9.55 -4.86 -19.26
C ALA A 348 -9.12 -6.33 -19.31
N SER A 349 -10.08 -7.24 -19.12
CA SER A 349 -9.84 -8.68 -19.26
C SER A 349 -9.43 -9.04 -20.69
N TYR A 350 -8.74 -10.17 -20.84
CA TYR A 350 -8.34 -10.66 -22.18
C TYR A 350 -9.55 -10.89 -23.10
N ALA A 351 -10.68 -11.32 -22.56
CA ALA A 351 -11.92 -11.48 -23.33
C ALA A 351 -12.39 -10.16 -23.94
N VAL A 352 -12.37 -9.06 -23.17
CA VAL A 352 -12.71 -7.71 -23.65
C VAL A 352 -11.73 -7.25 -24.73
N TYR A 353 -10.42 -7.39 -24.46
CA TYR A 353 -9.38 -7.04 -25.43
C TYR A 353 -9.56 -7.80 -26.75
N ASN A 354 -9.80 -9.09 -26.69
CA ASN A 354 -9.91 -9.95 -27.86
C ASN A 354 -11.20 -9.72 -28.66
N ALA A 355 -12.26 -9.18 -28.04
CA ALA A 355 -13.50 -8.81 -28.72
C ALA A 355 -13.36 -7.58 -29.63
N ILE A 356 -12.42 -6.68 -29.37
CA ILE A 356 -12.14 -5.52 -30.24
C ILE A 356 -11.31 -5.97 -31.45
N PRO A 357 -11.62 -5.51 -32.69
CA PRO A 357 -10.82 -5.83 -33.88
C PRO A 357 -9.34 -5.43 -33.67
N GLU A 358 -8.40 -6.31 -34.04
CA GLU A 358 -6.97 -6.16 -33.76
C GLU A 358 -6.41 -4.81 -34.24
N THR A 359 -6.82 -4.36 -35.42
CA THR A 359 -6.35 -3.10 -36.03
C THR A 359 -6.87 -1.84 -35.32
N LYS A 360 -7.79 -1.99 -34.36
CA LYS A 360 -8.39 -0.88 -33.61
C LYS A 360 -8.04 -0.87 -32.12
N ARG A 361 -7.17 -1.78 -31.68
CA ARG A 361 -6.79 -1.90 -30.26
C ARG A 361 -5.73 -0.92 -29.88
N LEU A 362 -5.98 -0.11 -28.83
CA LEU A 362 -4.98 0.75 -28.18
C LEU A 362 -4.98 0.42 -26.69
N LEU A 363 -3.99 -0.32 -26.24
CA LEU A 363 -3.84 -0.71 -24.83
C LEU A 363 -3.08 0.37 -24.06
N LYS A 364 -3.76 1.13 -23.19
CA LYS A 364 -3.21 2.21 -22.36
C LYS A 364 -3.98 2.30 -21.03
N PRO A 365 -3.42 2.91 -19.96
CA PRO A 365 -4.19 3.25 -18.77
C PRO A 365 -5.43 4.08 -19.12
N SER A 366 -6.53 3.86 -18.41
CA SER A 366 -7.76 4.64 -18.60
C SER A 366 -7.53 6.10 -18.22
N PRO A 367 -7.93 7.08 -19.06
CA PRO A 367 -7.87 8.48 -18.68
C PRO A 367 -8.80 8.84 -17.51
N VAL A 368 -9.86 8.05 -17.27
CA VAL A 368 -10.81 8.26 -16.15
C VAL A 368 -10.11 8.11 -14.81
N LEU A 369 -9.11 7.21 -14.69
CA LEU A 369 -8.28 7.07 -13.48
C LEU A 369 -7.75 8.41 -12.98
N MET A 370 -7.08 9.16 -13.85
CA MET A 370 -6.48 10.45 -13.49
C MET A 370 -7.54 11.54 -13.26
N MET A 371 -8.63 11.50 -14.02
CA MET A 371 -9.75 12.44 -13.87
C MET A 371 -10.43 12.30 -12.51
N LYS A 372 -10.60 11.05 -12.05
CA LYS A 372 -11.23 10.68 -10.77
C LYS A 372 -10.29 10.93 -9.58
N ALA A 373 -9.03 10.57 -9.70
CA ALA A 373 -8.04 10.69 -8.63
C ALA A 373 -7.81 12.16 -8.23
N LYS A 374 -7.90 13.09 -9.19
CA LYS A 374 -7.83 14.53 -8.92
C LYS A 374 -9.21 15.05 -8.49
N LYS A 375 -9.44 15.11 -7.17
CA LYS A 375 -10.72 15.56 -6.61
C LYS A 375 -10.98 17.02 -6.97
N ASN A 376 -12.22 17.31 -7.41
CA ASN A 376 -12.69 18.68 -7.54
C ASN A 376 -12.89 19.33 -6.16
N THR A 377 -13.25 20.61 -6.10
CA THR A 377 -13.36 21.36 -4.84
C THR A 377 -14.39 20.73 -3.91
N VAL A 378 -15.55 20.32 -4.44
CA VAL A 378 -16.63 19.72 -3.64
C VAL A 378 -16.20 18.35 -3.10
N GLU A 379 -15.62 17.51 -3.94
CA GLU A 379 -15.08 16.21 -3.54
C GLU A 379 -13.97 16.36 -2.48
N ALA A 380 -13.06 17.32 -2.64
CA ALA A 380 -11.97 17.55 -1.68
C ALA A 380 -12.49 18.06 -0.32
N GLU A 381 -13.46 18.99 -0.30
CA GLU A 381 -14.12 19.44 0.92
C GLU A 381 -14.92 18.31 1.57
N GLY A 382 -15.60 17.50 0.76
CA GLY A 382 -16.30 16.30 1.20
C GLY A 382 -15.39 15.30 1.91
N MET A 383 -14.22 15.00 1.34
CA MET A 383 -13.22 14.13 1.98
C MET A 383 -12.80 14.66 3.35
N MET A 384 -12.55 15.96 3.49
CA MET A 384 -12.21 16.58 4.78
C MET A 384 -13.35 16.43 5.80
N ASN A 385 -14.62 16.60 5.37
CA ASN A 385 -15.80 16.45 6.22
C ASN A 385 -16.04 14.99 6.63
N ALA A 386 -15.86 14.04 5.72
CA ALA A 386 -15.98 12.61 6.02
C ALA A 386 -14.98 12.20 7.13
N HIS A 387 -13.72 12.62 7.03
CA HIS A 387 -12.70 12.31 8.04
C HIS A 387 -12.95 13.00 9.38
N LEU A 388 -13.54 14.19 9.40
CA LEU A 388 -13.97 14.84 10.64
C LEU A 388 -15.06 14.04 11.35
N LYS A 389 -16.09 13.61 10.63
CA LYS A 389 -17.18 12.77 11.16
C LYS A 389 -16.66 11.42 11.67
N ASP A 390 -15.80 10.80 10.90
CA ASP A 390 -15.20 9.50 11.23
C ASP A 390 -14.33 9.60 12.49
N ALA A 391 -13.53 10.66 12.62
CA ALA A 391 -12.74 10.91 13.83
C ALA A 391 -13.59 11.03 15.09
N VAL A 392 -14.77 11.66 15.02
CA VAL A 392 -15.72 11.72 16.15
C VAL A 392 -16.18 10.31 16.54
N ALA A 393 -16.61 9.50 15.56
CA ALA A 393 -17.08 8.13 15.80
C ALA A 393 -15.97 7.23 16.41
N LEU A 394 -14.76 7.32 15.87
CA LEU A 394 -13.62 6.55 16.34
C LEU A 394 -13.22 6.93 17.77
N CYS A 395 -13.10 8.23 18.07
CA CYS A 395 -12.77 8.72 19.40
C CYS A 395 -13.84 8.34 20.44
N ASP A 396 -15.13 8.28 20.06
CA ASP A 396 -16.20 7.80 20.93
C ASP A 396 -15.98 6.34 21.34
N VAL A 397 -15.67 5.46 20.36
CA VAL A 397 -15.43 4.04 20.64
C VAL A 397 -14.13 3.85 21.45
N ILE A 398 -13.05 4.50 21.05
CA ILE A 398 -11.76 4.38 21.76
C ILE A 398 -11.90 4.89 23.21
N SER A 399 -12.56 6.02 23.44
CA SER A 399 -12.77 6.55 24.80
C SER A 399 -13.61 5.63 25.66
N LEU A 400 -14.57 4.91 25.07
CA LEU A 400 -15.38 3.90 25.77
C LEU A 400 -14.52 2.68 26.15
N MET A 401 -13.71 2.18 25.23
CA MET A 401 -12.79 1.06 25.49
C MET A 401 -11.76 1.41 26.58
N VAL A 402 -11.19 2.63 26.53
CA VAL A 402 -10.22 3.12 27.53
C VAL A 402 -10.86 3.21 28.92
N GLU A 403 -12.15 3.54 29.02
CA GLU A 403 -12.88 3.57 30.28
C GLU A 403 -13.26 2.17 30.78
N GLU A 404 -13.72 1.26 29.93
CA GLU A 404 -14.36 -0.01 30.30
C GLU A 404 -13.39 -1.17 30.47
N ILE A 405 -12.38 -1.31 29.60
CA ILE A 405 -11.45 -2.47 29.60
C ILE A 405 -10.67 -2.57 30.92
N PRO A 406 -10.08 -1.48 31.46
CA PRO A 406 -9.39 -1.54 32.74
C PRO A 406 -10.31 -1.86 33.93
N LYS A 407 -11.61 -1.62 33.79
CA LYS A 407 -12.64 -1.99 34.83
C LYS A 407 -13.10 -3.45 34.71
N GLY A 408 -12.58 -4.21 33.75
CA GLY A 408 -12.93 -5.62 33.52
C GLY A 408 -14.19 -5.85 32.69
N VAL A 409 -14.74 -4.81 32.02
CA VAL A 409 -15.82 -5.00 31.06
C VAL A 409 -15.28 -5.73 29.83
N ARG A 410 -15.93 -6.82 29.45
CA ARG A 410 -15.50 -7.64 28.32
C ARG A 410 -15.66 -6.89 26.99
N TRP A 411 -14.56 -6.71 26.33
CA TRP A 411 -14.44 -6.35 24.92
C TRP A 411 -13.73 -7.44 24.16
N ASP A 412 -14.13 -7.68 22.94
CA ASP A 412 -13.46 -8.56 21.99
C ASP A 412 -13.45 -7.92 20.60
N GLU A 413 -12.69 -8.48 19.68
CA GLU A 413 -12.42 -7.90 18.35
C GLU A 413 -13.69 -7.73 17.52
N LEU A 414 -14.62 -8.71 17.57
CA LEU A 414 -15.92 -8.62 16.87
C LEU A 414 -16.81 -7.53 17.46
N LYS A 415 -16.81 -7.36 18.80
CA LYS A 415 -17.57 -6.29 19.45
C LYS A 415 -17.07 -4.92 19.04
N VAL A 416 -15.76 -4.72 18.89
CA VAL A 416 -15.21 -3.42 18.43
C VAL A 416 -15.76 -3.07 17.06
N SER A 417 -15.71 -4.00 16.10
CA SER A 417 -16.23 -3.79 14.75
C SER A 417 -17.72 -3.40 14.76
N ALA A 418 -18.52 -4.11 15.56
CA ALA A 418 -19.95 -3.84 15.69
C ALA A 418 -20.24 -2.47 16.33
N GLU A 419 -19.51 -2.09 17.36
CA GLU A 419 -19.69 -0.78 18.01
C GLU A 419 -19.25 0.36 17.08
N LEU A 420 -18.15 0.23 16.35
CA LEU A 420 -17.74 1.23 15.35
C LEU A 420 -18.83 1.49 14.32
N LEU A 421 -19.44 0.46 13.78
CA LEU A 421 -20.56 0.63 12.84
C LEU A 421 -21.72 1.42 13.45
N LYS A 422 -22.06 1.17 14.74
CA LYS A 422 -23.13 1.90 15.43
C LYS A 422 -22.78 3.38 15.63
N TYR A 423 -21.53 3.69 16.00
CA TYR A 423 -21.11 5.08 16.20
C TYR A 423 -20.97 5.85 14.87
N ARG A 424 -20.47 5.17 13.81
CA ARG A 424 -20.46 5.71 12.45
C ARG A 424 -21.84 5.97 11.90
N ALA A 425 -22.81 5.09 12.14
CA ALA A 425 -24.20 5.26 11.72
C ALA A 425 -24.91 6.47 12.37
N GLN A 426 -24.36 7.01 13.47
CA GLN A 426 -24.85 8.25 14.08
C GLN A 426 -24.31 9.52 13.40
N GLN A 427 -23.34 9.39 12.53
CA GLN A 427 -22.80 10.50 11.77
C GLN A 427 -23.63 10.73 10.50
N GLU A 428 -23.78 12.01 10.14
CA GLU A 428 -24.55 12.40 8.96
C GLU A 428 -24.00 11.77 7.69
N VAL A 429 -24.87 11.27 6.82
CA VAL A 429 -24.62 10.68 5.50
C VAL A 429 -23.69 9.46 5.49
N ASN A 430 -23.50 8.81 6.62
CA ASN A 430 -22.78 7.54 6.69
C ASN A 430 -23.51 6.44 5.90
N LYS A 431 -22.74 5.58 5.21
CA LYS A 431 -23.20 4.48 4.35
C LYS A 431 -22.59 3.12 4.71
N GLY A 432 -22.04 3.00 5.89
CA GLY A 432 -21.40 1.78 6.38
C GLY A 432 -19.88 1.88 6.43
N ALA A 433 -19.23 0.72 6.50
CA ALA A 433 -17.78 0.62 6.48
C ALA A 433 -17.21 0.83 5.07
N SER A 434 -15.96 1.28 4.97
CA SER A 434 -15.23 1.33 3.69
C SER A 434 -14.48 0.03 3.39
N PHE A 435 -14.21 -0.77 4.41
CA PHE A 435 -13.68 -2.14 4.35
C PHE A 435 -13.99 -2.88 5.66
N ASN A 436 -13.70 -4.17 5.69
CA ASN A 436 -13.88 -4.98 6.90
C ASN A 436 -12.89 -4.52 7.98
N THR A 437 -13.40 -4.06 9.13
CA THR A 437 -12.56 -3.58 10.24
C THR A 437 -11.54 -4.63 10.65
N ILE A 438 -10.27 -4.24 10.72
CA ILE A 438 -9.18 -5.03 11.27
C ILE A 438 -9.03 -4.63 12.74
N ALA A 439 -9.44 -5.50 13.64
CA ALA A 439 -9.34 -5.32 15.07
C ALA A 439 -8.49 -6.47 15.64
N GLY A 440 -7.19 -6.25 15.84
CA GLY A 440 -6.24 -7.30 16.19
C GLY A 440 -5.60 -7.06 17.57
N TYR A 441 -5.91 -7.91 18.56
CA TYR A 441 -5.30 -7.88 19.89
C TYR A 441 -4.14 -8.87 20.01
N GLY A 442 -3.00 -8.40 20.49
CA GLY A 442 -1.82 -9.24 20.68
C GLY A 442 -1.35 -9.87 19.35
N PRO A 443 -1.20 -11.22 19.30
CA PRO A 443 -0.73 -11.93 18.10
C PRO A 443 -1.58 -11.70 16.85
N ASN A 444 -2.90 -11.48 16.98
CA ASN A 444 -3.78 -11.20 15.86
C ASN A 444 -3.41 -9.89 15.15
N GLY A 445 -2.92 -8.88 15.89
CA GLY A 445 -2.42 -7.64 15.33
C GLY A 445 -1.15 -7.80 14.47
N ALA A 446 -0.44 -8.94 14.56
CA ALA A 446 0.70 -9.22 13.70
C ALA A 446 0.31 -9.78 12.31
N ILE A 447 -0.96 -10.09 12.09
CA ILE A 447 -1.51 -10.49 10.79
C ILE A 447 -1.99 -9.23 10.09
N ILE A 448 -1.31 -8.79 9.02
CA ILE A 448 -1.46 -7.47 8.41
C ILE A 448 -2.91 -7.16 8.00
N HIS A 449 -3.59 -8.12 7.36
CA HIS A 449 -5.01 -8.05 6.97
C HIS A 449 -5.85 -9.03 7.79
N TYR A 450 -5.71 -8.98 9.12
CA TYR A 450 -6.49 -9.83 10.03
C TYR A 450 -7.99 -9.56 9.91
N SER A 451 -8.79 -10.60 9.82
CA SER A 451 -10.25 -10.52 9.93
C SER A 451 -10.69 -11.43 11.08
N ALA A 452 -11.28 -10.84 12.10
CA ALA A 452 -11.81 -11.60 13.24
C ALA A 452 -12.99 -12.49 12.81
N SER A 453 -12.97 -13.76 13.23
CA SER A 453 -14.07 -14.70 13.10
C SER A 453 -14.47 -15.22 14.48
N GLU A 454 -15.58 -15.95 14.59
CA GLU A 454 -15.99 -16.57 15.86
C GLU A 454 -14.88 -17.48 16.43
N GLU A 455 -14.08 -18.11 15.57
CA GLU A 455 -13.01 -19.04 15.95
C GLU A 455 -11.71 -18.32 16.37
N THR A 456 -11.45 -17.12 15.83
CA THR A 456 -10.20 -16.39 16.04
C THR A 456 -10.35 -15.20 16.98
N ASN A 457 -11.58 -14.81 17.31
CA ASN A 457 -11.96 -13.63 18.10
C ASN A 457 -11.27 -13.58 19.47
N ALA A 458 -10.37 -12.64 19.68
CA ALA A 458 -9.65 -12.49 20.93
C ALA A 458 -10.36 -11.53 21.90
N VAL A 459 -10.29 -11.84 23.19
CA VAL A 459 -10.71 -10.90 24.25
C VAL A 459 -9.62 -9.85 24.44
N ILE A 460 -9.98 -8.59 24.31
CA ILE A 460 -9.07 -7.45 24.46
C ILE A 460 -8.81 -7.18 25.93
N GLY A 461 -7.54 -7.20 26.32
CA GLY A 461 -7.10 -7.00 27.70
C GLY A 461 -6.15 -5.81 27.86
N THR A 462 -5.40 -5.81 28.97
CA THR A 462 -4.50 -4.73 29.38
C THR A 462 -3.01 -5.08 29.25
N THR A 463 -2.68 -6.22 28.63
CA THR A 463 -1.31 -6.76 28.64
C THR A 463 -0.59 -6.68 27.31
N SER A 464 -1.32 -6.44 26.20
CA SER A 464 -0.72 -6.35 24.86
C SER A 464 -1.27 -5.17 24.07
N LEU A 465 -0.68 -4.92 22.90
CA LEU A 465 -1.13 -3.92 21.94
C LEU A 465 -2.43 -4.37 21.28
N PHE A 466 -3.24 -3.40 20.90
CA PHE A 466 -4.45 -3.54 20.11
C PHE A 466 -4.33 -2.67 18.87
N LEU A 467 -4.24 -3.29 17.71
CA LEU A 467 -4.24 -2.62 16.41
C LEU A 467 -5.69 -2.51 15.93
N LEU A 468 -6.13 -1.29 15.64
CA LEU A 468 -7.44 -0.97 15.09
C LEU A 468 -7.28 -0.22 13.79
N ASP A 469 -7.65 -0.87 12.70
CA ASP A 469 -7.67 -0.32 11.36
C ASP A 469 -9.09 -0.40 10.82
N SER A 470 -9.65 0.75 10.43
CA SER A 470 -11.04 0.84 10.02
C SER A 470 -11.35 2.13 9.27
N GLY A 471 -12.37 2.08 8.43
CA GLY A 471 -12.85 3.25 7.72
C GLY A 471 -14.37 3.23 7.51
N GLY A 472 -14.91 4.33 7.03
CA GLY A 472 -16.34 4.51 6.74
C GLY A 472 -16.58 5.08 5.35
N GLN A 473 -17.68 4.67 4.74
CA GLN A 473 -18.24 5.29 3.54
C GLN A 473 -19.24 6.38 3.95
N TYR A 474 -19.06 7.55 3.38
CA TYR A 474 -19.94 8.71 3.51
C TYR A 474 -20.28 9.24 2.12
N PHE A 475 -21.45 9.82 1.89
CA PHE A 475 -21.74 10.42 0.58
C PHE A 475 -20.70 11.48 0.18
N ASP A 476 -20.09 12.12 1.14
CA ASP A 476 -19.07 13.15 0.95
C ASP A 476 -17.63 12.63 0.97
N GLY A 477 -17.39 11.34 1.21
CA GLY A 477 -16.03 10.78 1.12
C GLY A 477 -15.89 9.36 1.66
N THR A 478 -14.70 8.80 1.46
CA THR A 478 -14.26 7.53 2.03
C THR A 478 -13.18 7.80 3.07
N THR A 479 -13.20 7.11 4.20
CA THR A 479 -12.17 7.26 5.24
C THR A 479 -11.40 5.97 5.46
N ASP A 480 -10.16 6.13 5.92
CA ASP A 480 -9.22 5.08 6.28
C ASP A 480 -8.33 5.55 7.41
N VAL A 481 -8.16 4.74 8.45
CA VAL A 481 -7.32 5.09 9.59
C VAL A 481 -6.92 3.89 10.43
N THR A 482 -5.65 3.75 10.72
CA THR A 482 -5.15 2.81 11.73
C THR A 482 -4.61 3.54 12.95
N ARG A 483 -4.97 3.05 14.14
CA ARG A 483 -4.35 3.42 15.42
C ARG A 483 -4.03 2.17 16.22
N THR A 484 -2.82 2.13 16.77
CA THR A 484 -2.41 1.08 17.71
C THR A 484 -2.49 1.63 19.13
N LEU A 485 -3.17 0.90 20.02
CA LEU A 485 -3.57 1.32 21.35
C LEU A 485 -3.03 0.34 22.43
N HIS A 486 -2.98 0.79 23.68
CA HIS A 486 -2.70 -0.07 24.83
C HIS A 486 -3.60 0.32 26.01
N PHE A 487 -4.34 -0.62 26.60
CA PHE A 487 -5.31 -0.33 27.67
C PHE A 487 -4.74 -0.50 29.10
N GLY A 488 -3.48 -0.87 29.23
CA GLY A 488 -2.75 -0.98 30.50
C GLY A 488 -1.43 -0.19 30.45
N THR A 489 -0.36 -0.80 30.99
CA THR A 489 1.00 -0.25 30.97
C THR A 489 1.82 -0.96 29.92
N PRO A 490 2.26 -0.27 28.84
CA PRO A 490 3.06 -0.90 27.80
C PRO A 490 4.48 -1.21 28.28
N THR A 491 5.11 -2.21 27.66
CA THR A 491 6.52 -2.55 27.88
C THR A 491 7.44 -1.57 27.13
N ALA A 492 8.70 -1.45 27.57
CA ALA A 492 9.69 -0.63 26.89
C ALA A 492 9.90 -1.05 25.42
N ALA A 493 9.80 -2.35 25.11
CA ALA A 493 9.90 -2.86 23.75
C ALA A 493 8.73 -2.40 22.86
N GLN A 494 7.50 -2.39 23.38
CA GLN A 494 6.32 -1.90 22.68
C GLN A 494 6.41 -0.38 22.44
N ILE A 495 6.83 0.39 23.45
CA ILE A 495 7.06 1.84 23.33
C ILE A 495 8.10 2.12 22.24
N LYS A 496 9.27 1.45 22.30
CA LYS A 496 10.32 1.63 21.29
C LYS A 496 9.81 1.31 19.87
N ALA A 497 9.15 0.17 19.70
CA ALA A 497 8.65 -0.26 18.39
C ALA A 497 7.59 0.72 17.83
N TYR A 498 6.64 1.17 18.66
CA TYR A 498 5.64 2.16 18.28
C TYR A 498 6.30 3.50 17.89
N THR A 499 7.27 3.96 18.67
CA THR A 499 7.95 5.22 18.41
C THR A 499 8.71 5.19 17.08
N LEU A 500 9.38 4.06 16.73
CA LEU A 500 10.05 3.90 15.43
C LEU A 500 9.06 4.00 14.25
N VAL A 501 7.89 3.37 14.36
CA VAL A 501 6.83 3.47 13.34
C VAL A 501 6.30 4.91 13.27
N LEU A 502 6.07 5.55 14.41
CA LEU A 502 5.62 6.95 14.47
C LEU A 502 6.64 7.90 13.84
N MET A 503 7.95 7.71 14.10
CA MET A 503 9.00 8.53 13.46
C MET A 503 8.91 8.46 11.94
N GLY A 504 8.77 7.26 11.37
CA GLY A 504 8.62 7.07 9.93
C GLY A 504 7.37 7.75 9.36
N HIS A 505 6.24 7.59 10.04
CA HIS A 505 4.99 8.28 9.69
C HIS A 505 5.16 9.81 9.71
N LEU A 506 5.77 10.37 10.75
CA LEU A 506 5.98 11.81 10.87
C LEU A 506 6.95 12.34 9.81
N ASP A 507 8.00 11.59 9.47
CA ASP A 507 8.99 12.00 8.47
C ASP A 507 8.39 12.05 7.06
N LEU A 508 7.49 11.14 6.73
CA LEU A 508 6.73 11.22 5.49
C LEU A 508 5.68 12.35 5.54
N ALA A 509 4.88 12.43 6.60
CA ALA A 509 3.77 13.38 6.69
C ALA A 509 4.21 14.86 6.67
N ARG A 510 5.40 15.17 7.21
CA ARG A 510 5.96 16.54 7.24
C ARG A 510 6.77 16.92 6.00
N LEU A 511 6.97 16.00 5.05
CA LEU A 511 7.81 16.23 3.89
C LEU A 511 7.32 17.39 3.01
N VAL A 512 8.24 18.27 2.63
CA VAL A 512 8.09 19.25 1.55
C VAL A 512 8.93 18.77 0.37
N PHE A 513 8.40 18.76 -0.85
CA PHE A 513 9.05 18.12 -1.97
C PHE A 513 8.75 18.79 -3.32
N PRO A 514 9.66 18.71 -4.30
CA PRO A 514 9.41 19.19 -5.67
C PRO A 514 8.22 18.47 -6.33
N LYS A 515 7.43 19.21 -7.11
CA LYS A 515 6.25 18.67 -7.84
C LYS A 515 6.57 17.49 -8.78
N THR A 516 7.84 17.30 -9.11
CA THR A 516 8.33 16.20 -9.96
C THR A 516 8.71 14.94 -9.17
N THR A 517 8.59 14.97 -7.84
CA THR A 517 8.90 13.81 -6.98
C THR A 517 7.90 12.68 -7.25
N ARG A 518 8.43 11.48 -7.42
CA ARG A 518 7.64 10.26 -7.66
C ARG A 518 7.12 9.69 -6.35
N ASP A 519 5.88 9.19 -6.36
CA ASP A 519 5.19 8.64 -5.19
C ASP A 519 5.97 7.51 -4.49
N ALA A 520 6.43 6.54 -5.25
CA ALA A 520 7.14 5.41 -4.70
C ALA A 520 8.49 5.76 -4.05
N ARG A 521 9.07 6.93 -4.34
CA ARG A 521 10.38 7.32 -3.80
C ARG A 521 10.33 7.78 -2.36
N VAL A 522 9.20 8.28 -1.91
CA VAL A 522 9.05 8.75 -0.52
C VAL A 522 8.81 7.61 0.48
N ASP A 523 8.53 6.40 0.03
CA ASP A 523 8.32 5.20 0.87
C ASP A 523 9.48 4.95 1.85
N VAL A 524 10.71 5.17 1.42
CA VAL A 524 11.89 4.92 2.26
C VAL A 524 11.95 5.83 3.49
N LEU A 525 11.36 7.03 3.46
CA LEU A 525 11.30 7.92 4.64
C LEU A 525 10.53 7.26 5.78
N ALA A 526 9.40 6.63 5.46
CA ALA A 526 8.59 5.93 6.45
C ALA A 526 9.28 4.66 6.99
N ARG A 527 10.20 4.05 6.21
CA ARG A 527 10.93 2.83 6.63
C ARG A 527 12.25 3.12 7.32
N ALA A 528 12.87 4.28 7.09
CA ALA A 528 14.23 4.57 7.55
C ALA A 528 14.44 4.32 9.05
N PRO A 529 13.58 4.76 9.99
CA PRO A 529 13.76 4.48 11.41
C PRO A 529 13.73 2.99 11.77
N LEU A 530 12.98 2.17 11.02
CA LEU A 530 12.96 0.71 11.19
C LEU A 530 14.20 0.07 10.57
N PHE A 531 14.63 0.50 9.38
CA PHE A 531 15.84 0.01 8.71
C PHE A 531 17.08 0.20 9.58
N ASP A 532 17.22 1.33 10.28
CA ASP A 532 18.30 1.60 11.23
C ASP A 532 18.38 0.59 12.39
N GLN A 533 17.28 -0.13 12.65
CA GLN A 533 17.23 -1.19 13.66
C GLN A 533 17.21 -2.60 13.03
N GLY A 534 17.41 -2.72 11.70
CA GLY A 534 17.35 -3.99 10.97
C GLY A 534 15.92 -4.56 10.89
N LEU A 535 14.89 -3.69 10.97
CA LEU A 535 13.47 -4.05 10.93
C LEU A 535 12.85 -3.55 9.62
N ASP A 536 11.75 -4.18 9.20
CA ASP A 536 10.97 -3.81 8.02
C ASP A 536 9.51 -4.30 8.15
N TYR A 537 8.64 -3.88 7.21
CA TYR A 537 7.27 -4.38 7.06
C TYR A 537 6.97 -4.77 5.61
N LEU A 538 6.00 -5.69 5.40
CA LEU A 538 5.78 -6.41 4.13
C LEU A 538 4.58 -5.90 3.31
N HIS A 539 4.12 -4.67 3.57
CA HIS A 539 3.06 -4.01 2.80
C HIS A 539 3.54 -2.68 2.20
N GLY A 540 2.72 -2.02 1.38
CA GLY A 540 2.99 -0.65 0.93
C GLY A 540 2.93 0.34 2.08
N THR A 541 3.62 1.47 1.98
CA THR A 541 3.55 2.57 2.96
C THR A 541 2.32 3.42 2.76
N GLY A 542 1.73 3.43 1.55
CA GLY A 542 0.56 4.23 1.29
C GLY A 542 -0.05 4.02 -0.10
N HIS A 543 -1.28 4.45 -0.25
CA HIS A 543 -2.09 4.31 -1.46
C HIS A 543 -3.00 5.53 -1.66
N GLY A 544 -3.53 5.71 -2.88
CA GLY A 544 -4.59 6.69 -3.13
C GLY A 544 -5.91 6.24 -2.52
N ILE A 545 -6.77 7.19 -2.18
CA ILE A 545 -8.12 6.91 -1.65
C ILE A 545 -9.19 7.62 -2.48
N GLY A 546 -10.27 6.91 -2.78
CA GLY A 546 -11.39 7.39 -3.58
C GLY A 546 -12.34 8.32 -2.81
N HIS A 547 -13.18 9.03 -3.55
CA HIS A 547 -14.27 9.82 -2.99
C HIS A 547 -15.58 9.03 -3.10
N PHE A 548 -16.09 8.56 -1.98
CA PHE A 548 -17.22 7.63 -1.89
C PHE A 548 -17.07 6.51 -2.96
N GLY A 549 -15.98 5.77 -2.85
CA GLY A 549 -15.50 4.82 -3.84
C GLY A 549 -14.48 3.84 -3.28
N SER A 550 -13.48 3.50 -4.10
CA SER A 550 -12.42 2.56 -3.75
C SER A 550 -11.59 3.03 -2.56
N ILE A 551 -11.27 2.14 -1.64
CA ILE A 551 -10.31 2.40 -0.57
C ILE A 551 -8.90 2.52 -1.15
N HIS A 552 -8.49 1.65 -2.05
CA HIS A 552 -7.27 1.76 -2.82
C HIS A 552 -7.57 2.41 -4.18
N GLU A 553 -7.07 3.60 -4.42
CA GLU A 553 -7.29 4.35 -5.66
C GLU A 553 -5.99 4.58 -6.44
N SER A 554 -5.98 4.20 -7.73
CA SER A 554 -4.91 4.59 -8.66
C SER A 554 -4.89 6.12 -8.89
N PRO A 555 -3.75 6.77 -9.23
CA PRO A 555 -2.51 6.16 -9.68
C PRO A 555 -1.43 5.96 -8.61
N THR A 556 -1.57 6.48 -7.40
CA THR A 556 -0.48 6.52 -6.42
C THR A 556 -0.37 5.23 -5.61
N ARG A 557 0.87 4.77 -5.47
CA ARG A 557 1.27 3.71 -4.55
C ARG A 557 2.63 4.04 -3.97
N VAL A 558 2.65 4.40 -2.69
CA VAL A 558 3.88 4.59 -1.92
C VAL A 558 4.34 3.22 -1.40
N ALA A 559 5.27 2.58 -2.11
CA ALA A 559 5.72 1.24 -1.76
C ALA A 559 7.10 0.91 -2.33
N LEU A 560 7.90 0.09 -1.65
CA LEU A 560 9.05 -0.58 -2.22
C LEU A 560 8.58 -1.63 -3.25
N GLY A 561 9.21 -1.69 -4.42
CA GLY A 561 8.99 -2.77 -5.37
C GLY A 561 7.99 -2.51 -6.48
N SER A 562 8.29 -1.63 -7.44
CA SER A 562 7.72 -1.72 -8.78
C SER A 562 8.66 -2.50 -9.72
N SER A 563 8.12 -3.05 -10.80
CA SER A 563 8.71 -4.15 -11.58
C SER A 563 9.90 -3.86 -12.49
N VAL A 564 10.55 -2.69 -12.45
CA VAL A 564 11.48 -2.27 -13.54
C VAL A 564 12.80 -1.64 -13.06
N GLU A 565 13.20 -1.76 -11.80
CA GLU A 565 14.42 -1.13 -11.31
C GLU A 565 15.47 -2.12 -10.82
N ASN A 566 16.74 -1.68 -10.78
CA ASN A 566 17.84 -2.48 -10.29
C ASN A 566 17.88 -2.54 -8.75
N THR A 567 18.39 -3.64 -8.21
CA THR A 567 18.66 -3.82 -6.78
C THR A 567 20.13 -3.60 -6.48
N PHE A 568 20.48 -3.18 -5.27
CA PHE A 568 21.87 -3.18 -4.82
C PHE A 568 22.40 -4.62 -4.70
N PHE A 569 23.65 -4.83 -5.14
CA PHE A 569 24.32 -6.11 -5.06
C PHE A 569 25.35 -6.12 -3.92
N GLU A 570 25.54 -7.27 -3.31
CA GLU A 570 26.61 -7.47 -2.33
C GLU A 570 27.99 -7.18 -2.96
N ASN A 571 28.80 -6.30 -2.32
CA ASN A 571 30.08 -5.82 -2.84
C ASN A 571 30.02 -4.91 -4.08
N TYR A 572 28.88 -4.29 -4.38
CA TYR A 572 28.77 -3.29 -5.42
C TYR A 572 29.11 -1.90 -4.85
N PHE A 573 29.97 -1.16 -5.56
CA PHE A 573 30.39 0.18 -5.16
C PHE A 573 29.57 1.22 -5.93
N PHE A 574 29.11 2.26 -5.24
CA PHE A 574 28.43 3.40 -5.86
C PHE A 574 28.93 4.71 -5.24
N SER A 575 28.79 5.82 -5.95
CA SER A 575 29.09 7.13 -5.41
C SER A 575 27.88 7.70 -4.66
N ASP A 576 28.16 8.37 -3.54
CA ASP A 576 27.19 9.18 -2.82
C ASP A 576 27.55 10.65 -3.08
N GLU A 577 26.70 11.37 -3.83
CA GLU A 577 26.94 12.74 -4.28
C GLU A 577 25.79 13.68 -3.86
N PRO A 578 25.53 13.85 -2.54
CA PRO A 578 24.54 14.81 -2.09
C PRO A 578 24.99 16.24 -2.38
N GLY A 579 24.12 17.03 -3.02
CA GLY A 579 24.38 18.45 -3.26
C GLY A 579 24.02 19.28 -2.03
N TYR A 580 25.01 20.00 -1.51
CA TYR A 580 24.94 21.14 -0.59
C TYR A 580 24.10 21.03 0.71
N TYR A 581 24.78 20.99 1.87
CA TYR A 581 24.41 21.12 3.30
C TYR A 581 23.75 19.95 4.04
N LYS A 582 24.53 19.50 5.07
CA LYS A 582 24.20 18.63 6.22
C LYS A 582 23.38 17.36 5.97
N ASP A 583 24.07 16.44 5.61
CA ASP A 583 24.23 14.99 5.69
C ASP A 583 23.11 14.20 6.33
N LEU A 584 22.26 13.61 5.49
CA LEU A 584 21.91 12.21 5.63
C LEU A 584 22.94 11.42 4.79
N ASP A 585 23.96 10.91 5.48
CA ASP A 585 25.01 10.10 4.89
C ASP A 585 24.40 8.74 4.51
N LEU A 586 24.15 8.49 3.22
CA LEU A 586 23.67 7.21 2.71
C LEU A 586 24.56 6.04 3.17
N ALA A 587 25.83 6.31 3.48
CA ALA A 587 26.77 5.31 3.99
C ALA A 587 26.38 4.73 5.36
N ARG A 588 25.47 5.37 6.10
CA ARG A 588 25.01 4.90 7.42
C ARG A 588 23.72 4.10 7.35
N LEU A 589 23.04 4.09 6.18
CA LEU A 589 21.77 3.40 6.05
C LEU A 589 21.96 1.89 6.03
N VAL A 590 21.17 1.20 6.84
CA VAL A 590 20.94 -0.24 6.77
C VAL A 590 19.60 -0.45 6.08
N PHE A 591 19.56 -1.19 4.98
CA PHE A 591 18.33 -1.44 4.24
C PHE A 591 18.27 -2.89 3.73
N PRO A 592 17.07 -3.44 3.48
CA PRO A 592 16.90 -4.78 2.92
C PRO A 592 17.64 -4.95 1.59
N LYS A 593 18.19 -6.13 1.32
CA LYS A 593 18.89 -6.45 0.06
C LYS A 593 18.03 -6.24 -1.21
N THR A 594 16.72 -6.11 -1.06
CA THR A 594 15.75 -5.87 -2.12
C THR A 594 15.43 -4.39 -2.35
N THR A 595 15.99 -3.47 -1.55
CA THR A 595 15.80 -2.03 -1.73
C THR A 595 16.44 -1.56 -3.03
N ARG A 596 15.71 -0.76 -3.79
CA ARG A 596 16.16 -0.26 -5.10
C ARG A 596 16.95 1.03 -4.95
N ASP A 597 18.00 1.16 -5.76
CA ASP A 597 18.97 2.26 -5.73
C ASP A 597 18.33 3.66 -5.84
N ALA A 598 17.44 3.83 -6.80
CA ALA A 598 16.76 5.12 -7.02
C ALA A 598 15.85 5.57 -5.86
N ARG A 599 15.51 4.66 -4.93
CA ARG A 599 14.59 4.97 -3.82
C ARG A 599 15.24 5.66 -2.65
N VAL A 600 16.55 5.51 -2.49
CA VAL A 600 17.29 6.17 -1.42
C VAL A 600 17.68 7.62 -1.75
N ASP A 601 17.49 8.08 -2.99
CA ASP A 601 17.81 9.45 -3.42
C ASP A 601 17.04 10.52 -2.61
N VAL A 602 15.77 10.28 -2.30
CA VAL A 602 14.96 11.24 -1.55
C VAL A 602 15.47 11.44 -0.11
N LEU A 603 16.10 10.44 0.50
CA LEU A 603 16.68 10.57 1.83
C LEU A 603 17.84 11.59 1.86
N ALA A 604 18.69 11.59 0.83
CA ALA A 604 19.75 12.57 0.68
C ALA A 604 19.21 13.99 0.40
N ARG A 605 18.03 14.10 -0.22
CA ARG A 605 17.41 15.38 -0.58
C ARG A 605 16.46 15.93 0.47
N ALA A 606 15.89 15.09 1.36
CA ALA A 606 14.88 15.54 2.33
C ALA A 606 15.31 16.74 3.17
N PRO A 607 16.55 16.82 3.71
CA PRO A 607 16.99 17.99 4.46
C PRO A 607 17.06 19.29 3.64
N LEU A 608 17.29 19.18 2.32
CA LEU A 608 17.28 20.32 1.42
C LEU A 608 15.84 20.71 1.08
N PHE A 609 14.96 19.75 0.86
CA PHE A 609 13.54 19.98 0.60
C PHE A 609 12.89 20.74 1.75
N ASP A 610 13.25 20.42 2.99
CA ASP A 610 12.79 21.13 4.20
C ASP A 610 13.18 22.62 4.21
N GLN A 611 14.18 23.01 3.43
CA GLN A 611 14.62 24.40 3.27
C GLN A 611 14.16 25.01 1.93
N GLY A 612 13.35 24.31 1.15
CA GLY A 612 12.93 24.74 -0.19
C GLY A 612 14.06 24.71 -1.22
N LEU A 613 15.10 23.93 -0.98
CA LEU A 613 16.27 23.77 -1.83
C LEU A 613 16.27 22.40 -2.51
N ASP A 614 17.00 22.27 -3.60
CA ASP A 614 17.20 21.01 -4.34
C ASP A 614 18.50 21.11 -5.16
N TYR A 615 19.03 19.98 -5.63
CA TYR A 615 20.10 19.93 -6.61
C TYR A 615 19.68 19.19 -7.87
N LEU A 616 20.33 19.48 -9.01
CA LEU A 616 19.88 19.06 -10.35
C LEU A 616 20.67 17.88 -10.94
N HIS A 617 21.54 17.24 -10.16
CA HIS A 617 22.27 16.04 -10.56
C HIS A 617 21.79 14.79 -9.81
N GLY A 618 22.25 13.59 -10.20
CA GLY A 618 22.02 12.35 -9.46
C GLY A 618 22.73 12.36 -8.12
N THR A 619 22.18 11.70 -7.10
CA THR A 619 22.80 11.57 -5.78
C THR A 619 23.95 10.57 -5.80
N GLY A 620 23.91 9.56 -6.69
CA GLY A 620 24.96 8.56 -6.77
C GLY A 620 24.86 7.66 -8.01
N HIS A 621 25.93 6.94 -8.25
CA HIS A 621 26.04 5.99 -9.37
C HIS A 621 27.00 4.84 -9.04
N GLY A 622 26.97 3.76 -9.84
CA GLY A 622 27.96 2.71 -9.77
C GLY A 622 29.34 3.15 -10.25
N ILE A 623 30.40 2.58 -9.68
CA ILE A 623 31.79 2.84 -10.06
C ILE A 623 32.43 1.54 -10.53
N GLY A 624 32.99 1.54 -11.76
CA GLY A 624 33.65 0.39 -12.36
C GLY A 624 35.05 0.16 -11.82
N HIS A 625 35.45 -1.09 -11.70
CA HIS A 625 36.81 -1.47 -11.36
C HIS A 625 37.73 -1.28 -12.58
N PHE A 626 38.57 -0.22 -12.55
CA PHE A 626 39.46 0.13 -13.65
C PHE A 626 38.75 0.37 -15.00
N GLY A 627 37.61 1.09 -14.95
CA GLY A 627 36.73 1.31 -16.11
C GLY A 627 35.98 2.65 -16.02
N SER A 628 34.70 2.63 -16.36
CA SER A 628 33.82 3.80 -16.35
C SER A 628 33.60 4.33 -14.94
N ILE A 629 33.66 5.67 -14.76
CA ILE A 629 33.26 6.32 -13.50
C ILE A 629 31.77 6.08 -13.22
N HIS A 630 30.91 6.15 -14.28
CA HIS A 630 29.49 5.83 -14.20
C HIS A 630 29.26 4.41 -14.72
N GLU A 631 29.02 3.44 -13.85
CA GLU A 631 28.78 2.05 -14.20
C GLU A 631 27.33 1.65 -13.90
N SER A 632 26.67 1.05 -14.90
CA SER A 632 25.37 0.40 -14.71
C SER A 632 25.54 -0.86 -13.83
N PRO A 633 24.51 -1.29 -13.04
CA PRO A 633 23.11 -0.85 -13.15
C PRO A 633 22.69 0.27 -12.18
N THR A 634 23.51 0.68 -11.22
CA THR A 634 23.10 1.56 -10.12
C THR A 634 23.04 3.03 -10.52
N ARG A 635 21.93 3.71 -10.24
CA ARG A 635 21.75 5.15 -10.35
C ARG A 635 20.81 5.66 -9.26
N VAL A 636 21.38 6.33 -8.26
CA VAL A 636 20.63 7.03 -7.21
C VAL A 636 20.29 8.43 -7.71
N ALA A 637 19.09 8.63 -8.23
CA ALA A 637 18.67 9.91 -8.82
C ALA A 637 17.15 10.04 -8.94
N LEU A 638 16.63 11.27 -8.86
CA LEU A 638 15.26 11.59 -9.26
C LEU A 638 15.07 11.36 -10.77
N GLY A 639 14.01 10.69 -11.18
CA GLY A 639 13.62 10.58 -12.60
C GLY A 639 13.92 9.26 -13.29
N SER A 640 13.41 8.12 -12.80
CA SER A 640 13.23 6.93 -13.62
C SER A 640 11.86 6.91 -14.31
N SER A 641 11.72 6.13 -15.38
CA SER A 641 10.65 6.30 -16.39
C SER A 641 9.28 5.71 -16.07
N VAL A 642 9.03 5.16 -14.89
CA VAL A 642 7.85 4.31 -14.62
C VAL A 642 7.08 4.67 -13.33
N GLU A 643 7.37 5.75 -12.65
CA GLU A 643 6.70 6.14 -11.41
C GLU A 643 5.77 7.35 -11.62
N ASN A 644 4.68 7.41 -10.84
CA ASN A 644 3.76 8.53 -10.87
C ASN A 644 4.27 9.72 -10.03
N THR A 645 3.83 10.91 -10.38
CA THR A 645 4.08 12.12 -9.58
C THR A 645 2.86 12.47 -8.75
N PHE A 646 3.07 13.06 -7.59
CA PHE A 646 2.00 13.68 -6.82
C PHE A 646 1.40 14.88 -7.56
N PHE A 647 0.11 15.17 -7.34
CA PHE A 647 -0.59 16.33 -7.88
C PHE A 647 -1.53 16.95 -6.84
N GLU A 648 -1.87 18.21 -7.02
CA GLU A 648 -2.72 18.94 -6.09
C GLU A 648 -4.10 18.29 -5.91
N ASN A 649 -4.63 18.31 -4.69
CA ASN A 649 -5.88 17.68 -4.28
C ASN A 649 -5.91 16.17 -4.48
N TYR A 650 -4.74 15.52 -4.45
CA TYR A 650 -4.65 14.09 -4.33
C TYR A 650 -4.64 13.68 -2.85
N PHE A 651 -5.40 12.66 -2.51
CA PHE A 651 -5.47 12.09 -1.16
C PHE A 651 -4.87 10.69 -1.19
N PHE A 652 -4.03 10.39 -0.23
CA PHE A 652 -3.39 9.10 -0.08
C PHE A 652 -3.15 8.74 1.38
N SER A 653 -2.99 7.45 1.69
CA SER A 653 -2.62 6.96 3.01
C SER A 653 -1.11 7.03 3.24
N ASP A 654 -0.73 7.20 4.51
CA ASP A 654 0.61 7.04 5.04
C ASP A 654 0.51 6.07 6.23
N GLU A 655 0.92 4.80 6.02
CA GLU A 655 0.59 3.66 6.89
C GLU A 655 1.79 2.76 7.26
N PRO A 656 2.92 3.30 7.74
CA PRO A 656 4.03 2.47 8.18
C PRO A 656 3.64 1.54 9.34
N GLY A 657 4.28 0.38 9.42
CA GLY A 657 3.96 -0.62 10.42
C GLY A 657 5.16 -1.44 10.92
N TYR A 658 4.94 -2.23 11.96
CA TYR A 658 5.85 -3.25 12.45
C TYR A 658 5.06 -4.43 13.01
N TYR A 659 5.37 -5.64 12.56
CA TYR A 659 4.58 -6.85 12.88
C TYR A 659 5.48 -7.94 13.42
N LYS A 660 5.31 -8.27 14.71
CA LYS A 660 6.06 -9.31 15.41
C LYS A 660 5.23 -10.57 15.53
N THR A 661 5.47 -11.52 14.63
CA THR A 661 4.73 -12.79 14.57
C THR A 661 4.61 -13.44 15.94
N GLY A 662 3.39 -13.80 16.34
CA GLY A 662 3.08 -14.45 17.59
C GLY A 662 3.10 -13.53 18.83
N ASP A 663 3.30 -12.22 18.67
CA ASP A 663 3.37 -11.26 19.77
C ASP A 663 2.41 -10.07 19.58
N PHE A 664 2.71 -9.14 18.67
CA PHE A 664 1.86 -7.96 18.39
C PHE A 664 2.14 -7.36 17.03
N GLY A 665 1.19 -6.53 16.54
CA GLY A 665 1.37 -5.63 15.41
C GLY A 665 1.20 -4.17 15.80
N ILE A 666 1.86 -3.29 15.05
CA ILE A 666 1.74 -1.83 15.13
C ILE A 666 1.55 -1.33 13.71
N ARG A 667 0.54 -0.50 13.49
CA ARG A 667 0.38 0.35 12.31
C ARG A 667 -0.11 1.72 12.75
N ILE A 668 0.41 2.75 12.15
CA ILE A 668 -0.08 4.12 12.29
C ILE A 668 -0.40 4.61 10.90
N GLU A 669 -1.67 4.89 10.66
CA GLU A 669 -2.13 5.33 9.36
C GLU A 669 -2.88 6.63 9.43
N SER A 670 -2.60 7.52 8.51
CA SER A 670 -3.35 8.77 8.33
C SER A 670 -3.48 9.07 6.84
N ILE A 671 -4.63 9.60 6.45
CA ILE A 671 -4.82 10.13 5.11
C ILE A 671 -4.21 11.53 5.04
N LEU A 672 -3.42 11.74 4.00
CA LEU A 672 -2.75 12.97 3.66
C LEU A 672 -3.30 13.53 2.33
N ARG A 673 -3.38 14.85 2.23
CA ARG A 673 -3.76 15.58 1.01
C ARG A 673 -2.55 16.34 0.46
N VAL A 674 -2.33 16.25 -0.84
CA VAL A 674 -1.29 17.02 -1.53
C VAL A 674 -1.77 18.46 -1.76
N ILE A 675 -1.02 19.42 -1.24
CA ILE A 675 -1.32 20.85 -1.44
C ILE A 675 -0.07 21.60 -1.92
N PRO A 676 -0.23 22.67 -2.77
CA PRO A 676 0.88 23.53 -3.14
C PRO A 676 1.41 24.30 -1.92
N THR A 677 2.68 24.67 -1.97
CA THR A 677 3.31 25.52 -0.96
C THR A 677 4.15 26.62 -1.60
N THR A 678 4.16 27.80 -0.99
CA THR A 678 5.02 28.94 -1.34
C THR A 678 6.30 28.96 -0.50
N PHE A 679 6.73 27.84 -0.02
CA PHE A 679 7.82 27.66 0.93
C PHE A 679 9.17 28.18 0.40
N SER A 680 9.46 28.03 -0.88
CA SER A 680 10.71 28.48 -1.50
C SER A 680 10.58 29.85 -2.17
N THR A 681 11.46 30.80 -1.83
CA THR A 681 11.58 32.08 -2.51
C THR A 681 12.31 31.97 -3.84
N GLU A 682 13.19 30.99 -4.01
CA GLU A 682 13.93 30.72 -5.25
C GLU A 682 13.06 29.97 -6.28
N PHE A 683 12.16 29.11 -5.83
CA PHE A 683 11.30 28.26 -6.67
C PHE A 683 9.85 28.31 -6.20
N PRO A 684 9.15 29.44 -6.25
CA PRO A 684 7.88 29.69 -5.53
C PRO A 684 6.75 28.73 -5.91
N ASP A 685 6.73 28.20 -7.14
CA ASP A 685 5.65 27.31 -7.63
C ASP A 685 6.11 25.84 -7.81
N ARG A 686 7.27 25.49 -7.28
CA ARG A 686 7.90 24.18 -7.59
C ARG A 686 7.56 23.10 -6.57
N PHE A 687 7.12 23.44 -5.35
CA PHE A 687 6.97 22.51 -4.26
C PHE A 687 5.53 22.17 -3.91
N PHE A 688 5.32 20.95 -3.44
CA PHE A 688 4.16 20.49 -2.71
C PHE A 688 4.53 20.22 -1.24
N ARG A 689 3.52 20.12 -0.39
CA ARG A 689 3.60 19.54 0.95
C ARG A 689 2.37 18.70 1.23
N PHE A 690 2.42 17.91 2.29
CA PHE A 690 1.28 17.16 2.76
C PHE A 690 0.49 17.94 3.82
N GLN A 691 -0.82 17.76 3.82
CA GLN A 691 -1.76 18.25 4.81
C GLN A 691 -2.43 17.03 5.47
N ALA A 692 -2.37 16.94 6.80
CA ALA A 692 -3.08 15.89 7.52
C ALA A 692 -4.60 16.04 7.34
N VAL A 693 -5.27 14.94 6.99
CA VAL A 693 -6.72 14.83 6.80
C VAL A 693 -7.34 14.00 7.90
N THR A 694 -6.75 12.87 8.25
CA THR A 694 -7.12 12.08 9.44
C THR A 694 -6.83 12.89 10.71
N LEU A 695 -7.81 12.97 11.62
CA LEU A 695 -7.77 13.80 12.82
C LEU A 695 -7.99 12.97 14.11
N VAL A 696 -7.32 11.83 14.25
CA VAL A 696 -7.37 10.95 15.41
C VAL A 696 -6.04 10.98 16.15
N PRO A 697 -5.98 11.23 17.48
CA PRO A 697 -4.72 11.32 18.22
C PRO A 697 -3.89 10.04 18.13
N PHE A 698 -2.57 10.19 18.24
CA PHE A 698 -1.64 9.07 18.46
C PHE A 698 -1.74 8.59 19.91
N GLU A 699 -1.42 7.31 20.19
CA GLU A 699 -1.45 6.74 21.55
C GLU A 699 -0.27 7.25 22.39
N ARG A 700 -0.54 8.23 23.24
CA ARG A 700 0.46 8.97 24.00
C ARG A 700 1.35 8.10 24.88
N LYS A 701 0.82 7.02 25.46
CA LYS A 701 1.56 6.08 26.32
C LYS A 701 2.63 5.29 25.56
N LEU A 702 2.50 5.19 24.24
CA LEU A 702 3.41 4.46 23.38
C LEU A 702 4.50 5.34 22.76
N ILE A 703 4.53 6.64 23.07
CA ILE A 703 5.50 7.59 22.53
C ILE A 703 6.65 7.79 23.50
N ASP A 704 7.86 7.43 23.10
CA ASP A 704 9.09 7.87 23.76
C ASP A 704 9.56 9.18 23.14
N VAL A 705 9.21 10.29 23.78
CA VAL A 705 9.52 11.64 23.28
C VAL A 705 11.03 11.88 23.11
N THR A 706 11.88 11.14 23.85
CA THR A 706 13.34 11.29 23.75
C THR A 706 13.93 10.72 22.46
N MET A 707 13.17 9.91 21.74
CA MET A 707 13.55 9.38 20.42
C MET A 707 13.18 10.33 19.27
N LEU A 708 12.26 11.28 19.50
CA LEU A 708 11.77 12.18 18.48
C LEU A 708 12.73 13.38 18.29
N SER A 709 12.87 13.85 17.06
CA SER A 709 13.50 15.13 16.76
C SER A 709 12.60 16.32 17.15
N ASP A 710 13.19 17.50 17.33
CA ASP A 710 12.41 18.72 17.61
C ASP A 710 11.33 18.97 16.55
N GLY A 711 11.65 18.78 15.25
CA GLY A 711 10.69 18.95 14.16
C GLY A 711 9.55 17.92 14.17
N GLN A 712 9.78 16.70 14.65
CA GLN A 712 8.72 15.71 14.85
C GLN A 712 7.82 16.07 16.04
N ILE A 713 8.41 16.56 17.14
CA ILE A 713 7.67 17.05 18.31
C ILE A 713 6.79 18.25 17.93
N ASP A 714 7.34 19.23 17.21
CA ASP A 714 6.61 20.41 16.75
C ASP A 714 5.43 20.00 15.85
N TYR A 715 5.65 19.10 14.88
CA TYR A 715 4.59 18.59 14.01
C TYR A 715 3.46 17.93 14.81
N VAL A 716 3.77 17.06 15.78
CA VAL A 716 2.76 16.41 16.63
C VAL A 716 1.99 17.45 17.45
N ASN A 717 2.66 18.44 18.00
CA ASN A 717 2.01 19.49 18.78
C ASN A 717 1.07 20.35 17.94
N ASP A 718 1.48 20.75 16.73
CA ASP A 718 0.64 21.47 15.77
C ASP A 718 -0.57 20.60 15.34
N TYR A 719 -0.34 19.33 15.06
CA TYR A 719 -1.39 18.37 14.76
C TYR A 719 -2.40 18.24 15.92
N TYR A 720 -1.95 18.16 17.17
CA TYR A 720 -2.81 18.08 18.33
C TYR A 720 -3.64 19.36 18.53
N VAL A 721 -3.08 20.54 18.21
CA VAL A 721 -3.86 21.80 18.18
C VAL A 721 -4.97 21.72 17.14
N LEU A 722 -4.67 21.27 15.93
CA LEU A 722 -5.65 21.09 14.84
C LEU A 722 -6.77 20.11 15.24
N VAL A 723 -6.40 18.95 15.81
CA VAL A 723 -7.35 17.93 16.28
C VAL A 723 -8.31 18.51 17.33
N ARG A 724 -7.79 19.22 18.34
CA ARG A 724 -8.65 19.88 19.36
C ARG A 724 -9.61 20.90 18.74
N GLN A 725 -9.12 21.72 17.82
CA GLN A 725 -9.93 22.77 17.19
C GLN A 725 -11.05 22.18 16.32
N LYS A 726 -10.79 21.14 15.56
CA LYS A 726 -11.75 20.56 14.62
C LYS A 726 -12.63 19.51 15.28
N VAL A 727 -12.04 18.44 15.80
CA VAL A 727 -12.76 17.30 16.36
C VAL A 727 -13.38 17.67 17.71
N GLY A 728 -12.65 18.39 18.56
CA GLY A 728 -13.17 18.86 19.85
C GLY A 728 -14.38 19.79 19.70
N ALA A 729 -14.37 20.69 18.72
CA ALA A 729 -15.54 21.55 18.43
C ALA A 729 -16.75 20.72 17.96
N GLU A 730 -16.55 19.74 17.08
CA GLU A 730 -17.63 18.88 16.58
C GLU A 730 -18.18 17.96 17.68
N MET A 731 -17.32 17.40 18.54
CA MET A 731 -17.73 16.63 19.72
C MET A 731 -18.58 17.45 20.68
N THR A 732 -18.23 18.71 20.91
CA THR A 732 -19.00 19.65 21.75
C THR A 732 -20.38 19.90 21.15
N LYS A 733 -20.46 20.15 19.85
CA LYS A 733 -21.71 20.32 19.10
C LYS A 733 -22.63 19.11 19.21
N GLN A 734 -22.04 17.90 19.15
CA GLN A 734 -22.74 16.62 19.26
C GLN A 734 -22.97 16.16 20.71
N ASN A 735 -22.58 16.92 21.74
CA ASN A 735 -22.66 16.57 23.16
C ASN A 735 -21.87 15.26 23.52
N ARG A 736 -20.74 15.02 22.92
CA ARG A 736 -19.89 13.83 23.13
C ARG A 736 -18.89 14.05 24.29
N THR A 737 -19.36 14.34 25.49
CA THR A 737 -18.53 14.79 26.64
C THR A 737 -17.41 13.80 27.00
N ARG A 738 -17.68 12.48 27.01
CA ARG A 738 -16.66 11.46 27.33
C ARG A 738 -15.52 11.49 26.31
N ALA A 739 -15.85 11.43 25.03
CA ALA A 739 -14.89 11.45 23.92
C ALA A 739 -14.09 12.75 23.91
N TYR A 740 -14.75 13.91 24.16
CA TYR A 740 -14.09 15.20 24.28
C TYR A 740 -13.05 15.22 25.40
N ASN A 741 -13.39 14.77 26.61
CA ASN A 741 -12.46 14.73 27.73
C ASN A 741 -11.27 13.83 27.45
N TRP A 742 -11.51 12.67 26.84
CA TRP A 742 -10.44 11.78 26.40
C TRP A 742 -9.56 12.46 25.35
N LEU A 743 -10.14 13.07 24.32
CA LEU A 743 -9.41 13.78 23.26
C LEU A 743 -8.47 14.84 23.84
N ILE A 744 -8.95 15.65 24.79
CA ILE A 744 -8.14 16.69 25.44
C ILE A 744 -6.93 16.07 26.15
N SER A 745 -7.14 14.96 26.87
CA SER A 745 -6.05 14.26 27.58
C SER A 745 -5.00 13.65 26.62
N GLN A 746 -5.44 13.16 25.46
CA GLN A 746 -4.52 12.55 24.47
C GLN A 746 -3.75 13.61 23.67
N THR A 747 -4.26 14.82 23.58
CA THR A 747 -3.67 15.88 22.75
C THR A 747 -2.93 16.96 23.56
N GLU A 748 -2.57 16.70 24.82
CA GLU A 748 -1.65 17.56 25.56
C GLU A 748 -0.29 17.64 24.83
N PRO A 749 0.40 18.80 24.82
CA PRO A 749 1.68 18.93 24.14
C PRO A 749 2.70 17.88 24.58
N LEU A 750 3.47 17.36 23.63
CA LEU A 750 4.66 16.58 23.91
C LEU A 750 5.78 17.53 24.32
N MET A 751 6.48 17.19 25.40
CA MET A 751 7.63 17.96 25.91
C MET A 751 8.77 17.01 26.23
N LEU A 752 9.99 17.39 25.85
CA LEU A 752 11.17 16.66 26.31
C LEU A 752 11.24 16.74 27.85
N PRO A 753 11.62 15.65 28.53
CA PRO A 753 11.83 15.67 29.96
C PRO A 753 12.91 16.72 30.30
N GLU A 754 12.66 17.53 31.34
CA GLU A 754 13.70 18.48 31.78
C GLU A 754 15.02 17.72 32.06
N PRO A 755 16.18 18.25 31.60
CA PRO A 755 17.45 17.62 31.85
C PRO A 755 17.61 17.47 33.39
N VAL A 756 17.65 16.22 33.85
CA VAL A 756 17.95 15.94 35.28
C VAL A 756 19.31 16.54 35.59
N ASN A 757 19.31 17.71 36.21
CA ASN A 757 20.51 18.36 36.71
C ASN A 757 21.17 17.41 37.74
N LYS A 758 22.07 16.54 37.28
CA LYS A 758 22.99 15.85 38.20
C LYS A 758 23.79 16.91 38.91
N GLY A 759 23.31 17.32 40.09
CA GLY A 759 23.98 17.97 41.16
C GLY A 759 25.17 18.90 40.78
N VAL A 760 24.88 20.06 40.17
CA VAL A 760 25.80 21.21 40.26
C VAL A 760 25.20 22.12 41.30
N SER A 761 25.91 22.19 42.44
CA SER A 761 25.63 23.04 43.60
C SER A 761 25.23 24.46 43.19
N ILE A 762 24.15 24.95 43.77
CA ILE A 762 23.52 26.26 43.54
C ILE A 762 24.46 27.46 43.89
N ALA A 763 25.75 27.25 44.05
CA ALA A 763 26.71 28.33 44.45
C ALA A 763 27.15 29.26 43.30
N ASN A 764 26.84 28.96 42.00
CA ASN A 764 27.36 29.76 40.88
C ASN A 764 26.32 30.43 39.97
N LYS A 765 25.01 30.34 40.26
CA LYS A 765 24.00 31.04 39.42
C LYS A 765 23.83 32.54 39.78
N GLN A 766 24.27 33.00 40.93
CA GLN A 766 24.16 34.42 41.30
C GLN A 766 25.27 35.31 40.69
N VAL A 767 26.38 34.72 40.21
CA VAL A 767 27.48 35.50 39.64
C VAL A 767 27.24 35.85 38.17
N TRP A 768 26.48 35.05 37.43
CA TRP A 768 26.26 35.30 36.00
C TRP A 768 25.13 36.29 35.71
N VAL A 769 24.11 36.36 36.54
CA VAL A 769 23.01 37.35 36.39
C VAL A 769 23.50 38.76 36.67
N GLY A 770 24.47 38.93 37.58
CA GLY A 770 25.10 40.23 37.86
C GLY A 770 25.96 40.77 36.71
N ILE A 771 26.61 39.92 35.94
CA ILE A 771 27.51 40.32 34.83
C ILE A 771 26.68 40.76 33.60
N TRP A 772 25.57 40.08 33.29
CA TRP A 772 24.72 40.47 32.16
C TRP A 772 23.91 41.75 32.40
N THR A 773 23.48 42.02 33.65
CA THR A 773 22.81 43.29 34.00
C THR A 773 23.77 44.47 33.95
N GLN A 774 25.04 44.30 34.31
CA GLN A 774 26.04 45.39 34.20
C GLN A 774 26.49 45.65 32.76
N LEU A 775 26.57 44.60 31.91
CA LEU A 775 26.86 44.76 30.48
C LEU A 775 25.70 45.43 29.72
N PHE A 776 24.45 45.14 30.07
CA PHE A 776 23.27 45.79 29.45
C PHE A 776 23.14 47.26 29.86
N ILE A 777 23.46 47.63 31.10
CA ILE A 777 23.44 49.03 31.56
C ILE A 777 24.59 49.82 30.95
N SER A 778 25.76 49.23 30.73
CA SER A 778 26.90 49.90 30.07
C SER A 778 26.67 50.14 28.56
N MET A 779 25.93 49.28 27.87
CA MET A 779 25.56 49.48 26.44
C MET A 779 24.51 50.60 26.26
N PHE A 780 23.60 50.84 27.20
CA PHE A 780 22.59 51.90 27.09
C PHE A 780 23.12 53.31 27.40
N VAL A 781 24.28 53.45 28.07
CA VAL A 781 24.90 54.74 28.37
C VAL A 781 25.78 55.26 27.22
N VAL A 782 26.27 54.37 26.32
CA VAL A 782 27.12 54.79 25.20
C VAL A 782 26.30 55.27 23.98
N PHE A 783 25.00 54.95 23.89
CA PHE A 783 24.13 55.38 22.75
C PHE A 783 23.35 56.70 23.01
N LYS A 784 23.72 57.48 24.05
CA LYS A 784 23.09 58.82 24.31
C LYS A 784 24.05 59.99 24.07
N PHE A 785 25.26 59.75 23.55
CA PHE A 785 26.20 60.83 23.15
C PHE A 785 26.92 60.41 21.84
N TYR A 786 26.16 60.39 20.75
CA TYR A 786 26.65 60.73 19.40
C TYR A 786 25.42 60.95 18.48
#